data_b81015988ac75c8b826b5ef51715ddd9
#
_entry.id   b81015988ac75c8b826b5ef51715ddd9
#
_cell.length_a   1.000
_cell.length_b   1.000
_cell.length_c   1.000
_cell.angle_alpha   90.00
_cell.angle_beta   90.00
_cell.angle_gamma   90.00
#
_symmetry.space_group_name_H-M   'P 1'
#
loop_
_entity.id
_entity.type
_entity.pdbx_description
1 polymer ?
#
loop_
_entity_poly.entity_id
_entity_poly.type
_entity_poly.pdbx_seq_one_letter_code
_entity_poly.pdbx_strand_id
1 'polypeptide(L)'
;MKKISILFALSAFCAHAAAAADIKTTETQEDTTAFEQLYEAVVSATRAPQNAPFAISRIQSRELEQFSRGVQELPFLFAHTPGVLAWSDNGLGTGTSYLRIRGAADSRINVTIDGVPLNSPEDQCVFWANMNSYSSFLGGVEIQRGVGSSSNGDGAFGGTVALSSRTPSLVPSAQVDFSYGSYNSRKAGASLSTGLLGGKWILDASYHHTATDGYMAGTAGNSGSWMASLTFLASKDLLFRYHNIGNYEHTGQAWNGVDSGELLDGTYGKPTGIFGYEDLYRVGLGRFNSLAQWYVQNADGSFTIHNYEDPLRGGNWQTTDNFVQDHNILSVSWQASELWKLSAALHYTWGSGYYEELRPDNKLSNFGLSFVDSEGNPVKKTDFIRKKGLTQNTYGLIANAHRQGEKLDLRFGLSAQNFNGWHYGYLTYIKDAALLAHLKQTASDKFVGDNYLYYDSDAVKTDLSGFVKATYTIAGGLKAFGDLQYRFVRYTTDGINDKFIKNGDGTYTNQRLDINQTYNFFNPKGGFEYTFGAHKAFASVALSHREPERNNFTDNGSYPAPKPESLVDYELGYNYAGRKLQMGLTLYYMDYHNQFVCTGELSDIGEALTTNIAKSYRTGVELAADLKLFRWLDLNADAALSSNRILDFDEVVEDWDNEDKPITIHYDNSALAFSPSAILGGGFTLHKGGARLNWRTSYVSRQYLDNTECEQRSLPEYTRTDVNLSYTITPKSRWCRDITLGLNLGNIFNAHYAASGWVYSAIYESAGHTNDNRYTQIGYFPAAGFTALGNVTIRF
;
A
#
# COMPACT_ATOMS: atom_id res chain seq x y z
N MET A 1 -18.58 31.12 8.59
CA MET A 1 -18.09 31.71 9.85
C MET A 1 -17.27 30.74 10.71
N LYS A 2 -17.51 29.42 10.71
CA LYS A 2 -16.66 28.44 11.46
C LYS A 2 -15.20 28.27 10.96
N LYS A 3 -14.89 28.60 9.70
CA LYS A 3 -13.52 28.50 9.13
C LYS A 3 -12.57 29.63 9.54
N ILE A 4 -13.10 30.76 9.96
CA ILE A 4 -12.30 31.93 10.40
C ILE A 4 -11.87 31.75 11.87
N SER A 5 -12.65 31.04 12.69
CA SER A 5 -12.34 30.79 14.10
C SER A 5 -11.10 29.94 14.32
N ILE A 6 -10.78 29.01 13.38
CA ILE A 6 -9.59 28.15 13.47
C ILE A 6 -8.31 28.96 13.20
N LEU A 7 -8.35 29.91 12.27
CA LEU A 7 -7.19 30.80 12.02
C LEU A 7 -6.89 31.72 13.22
N PHE A 8 -7.93 32.20 13.90
CA PHE A 8 -7.76 33.04 15.11
C PHE A 8 -7.27 32.23 16.32
N ALA A 9 -7.68 30.97 16.46
CA ALA A 9 -7.16 30.07 17.49
C ALA A 9 -5.68 29.71 17.24
N LEU A 10 -5.29 29.48 15.98
CA LEU A 10 -3.88 29.26 15.62
C LEU A 10 -3.00 30.48 15.89
N SER A 11 -3.48 31.71 15.57
CA SER A 11 -2.72 32.94 15.83
C SER A 11 -2.57 33.25 17.32
N ALA A 12 -3.59 32.95 18.14
CA ALA A 12 -3.53 33.09 19.58
C ALA A 12 -2.58 32.07 20.22
N PHE A 13 -2.55 30.85 19.72
CA PHE A 13 -1.62 29.80 20.20
C PHE A 13 -0.18 30.11 19.82
N CYS A 14 0.08 30.60 18.61
CA CYS A 14 1.41 31.06 18.19
C CYS A 14 1.91 32.22 19.07
N ALA A 15 1.04 33.13 19.48
CA ALA A 15 1.40 34.25 20.39
C ALA A 15 1.75 33.76 21.82
N HIS A 16 1.08 32.71 22.31
CA HIS A 16 1.39 32.11 23.62
C HIS A 16 2.62 31.19 23.58
N ALA A 17 2.87 30.46 22.49
CA ALA A 17 4.08 29.69 22.30
C ALA A 17 5.34 30.59 22.25
N ALA A 18 5.22 31.78 21.66
CA ALA A 18 6.31 32.76 21.61
C ALA A 18 6.60 33.41 22.97
N ALA A 19 5.59 33.55 23.83
CA ALA A 19 5.78 34.05 25.19
C ALA A 19 6.43 33.00 26.13
N ALA A 20 6.30 31.72 25.82
CA ALA A 20 6.95 30.61 26.54
C ALA A 20 8.44 30.47 26.19
N ALA A 21 8.92 31.09 25.11
CA ALA A 21 10.31 30.98 24.65
C ALA A 21 11.33 31.75 25.52
N ASP A 22 10.87 32.55 26.48
CA ASP A 22 11.74 33.23 27.44
C ASP A 22 12.09 32.43 28.70
N ILE A 23 11.61 31.13 28.79
CA ILE A 23 12.06 30.22 29.85
C ILE A 23 13.45 29.74 29.45
N LYS A 24 14.49 30.24 30.12
CA LYS A 24 15.85 29.70 30.03
C LYS A 24 15.83 28.24 30.45
N THR A 25 15.73 27.34 29.49
CA THR A 25 16.01 25.91 29.68
C THR A 25 17.51 25.76 29.81
N THR A 26 17.99 25.49 31.01
CA THR A 26 19.32 24.94 31.26
C THR A 26 19.22 23.44 30.96
N GLU A 27 19.09 23.12 29.67
CA GLU A 27 19.23 21.73 29.21
C GLU A 27 20.71 21.35 29.33
N THR A 28 20.98 20.31 30.08
CA THR A 28 22.30 19.68 30.05
C THR A 28 22.37 18.80 28.79
N GLN A 29 23.51 18.75 28.14
CA GLN A 29 23.75 17.94 26.94
C GLN A 29 23.51 16.44 27.22
N GLU A 30 23.59 16.01 28.47
CA GLU A 30 23.27 14.64 28.96
C GLU A 30 21.78 14.32 28.86
N ASP A 31 20.86 15.26 29.19
CA ASP A 31 19.41 15.03 29.16
C ASP A 31 18.89 14.86 27.73
N THR A 32 19.46 15.62 26.78
CA THR A 32 19.12 15.51 25.36
C THR A 32 19.55 14.16 24.78
N THR A 33 20.75 13.71 25.12
CA THR A 33 21.27 12.41 24.65
C THR A 33 20.49 11.23 25.25
N ALA A 34 20.11 11.31 26.52
CA ALA A 34 19.28 10.29 27.16
C ALA A 34 17.89 10.19 26.54
N PHE A 35 17.25 11.34 26.23
CA PHE A 35 15.97 11.37 25.54
C PHE A 35 16.04 10.74 24.15
N GLU A 36 17.03 11.12 23.32
CA GLU A 36 17.21 10.53 21.99
C GLU A 36 17.45 9.02 22.07
N GLN A 37 18.23 8.53 23.02
CA GLN A 37 18.48 7.10 23.21
C GLN A 37 17.23 6.31 23.63
N LEU A 38 16.38 6.89 24.50
CA LEU A 38 15.12 6.24 24.92
C LEU A 38 14.10 6.24 23.80
N TYR A 39 14.04 7.32 23.04
CA TYR A 39 13.17 7.42 21.88
C TYR A 39 13.60 6.42 20.78
N GLU A 40 14.90 6.37 20.47
CA GLU A 40 15.44 5.37 19.55
C GLU A 40 15.15 3.93 20.02
N ALA A 41 15.07 3.67 21.33
CA ALA A 41 14.77 2.34 21.84
C ALA A 41 13.33 1.88 21.49
N VAL A 42 12.33 2.78 21.49
CA VAL A 42 10.98 2.46 21.00
C VAL A 42 11.01 2.13 19.51
N VAL A 43 11.65 3.01 18.73
CA VAL A 43 11.71 2.91 17.28
C VAL A 43 12.63 1.78 16.82
N SER A 44 13.75 1.53 17.52
CA SER A 44 14.75 0.53 17.15
C SER A 44 14.44 -0.89 17.63
N ALA A 45 13.46 -1.07 18.53
CA ALA A 45 13.04 -2.41 18.97
C ALA A 45 12.60 -3.29 17.80
N THR A 46 12.05 -2.67 16.78
CA THR A 46 11.47 -3.30 15.58
C THR A 46 12.26 -3.00 14.30
N ARG A 47 13.21 -2.08 14.33
CA ARG A 47 14.11 -1.83 13.21
C ARG A 47 15.28 -2.80 13.19
N ALA A 48 15.71 -3.14 11.99
CA ALA A 48 16.97 -3.84 11.85
C ALA A 48 18.14 -2.93 12.31
N PRO A 49 19.16 -3.45 13.03
CA PRO A 49 20.36 -2.69 13.35
C PRO A 49 20.99 -2.08 12.09
N GLN A 50 21.70 -0.96 12.24
CA GLN A 50 22.45 -0.38 11.10
C GLN A 50 23.36 -1.39 10.41
N ASN A 51 23.79 -2.40 11.13
CA ASN A 51 24.67 -3.47 10.68
C ASN A 51 23.93 -4.81 10.50
N ALA A 52 22.63 -4.81 10.24
CA ALA A 52 21.91 -6.06 9.99
C ALA A 52 22.37 -6.72 8.68
N PRO A 53 22.47 -8.06 8.66
CA PRO A 53 22.89 -8.81 7.49
C PRO A 53 21.70 -9.06 6.53
N PHE A 54 21.09 -7.99 6.05
CA PHE A 54 19.91 -8.02 5.16
C PHE A 54 19.97 -6.87 4.15
N ALA A 55 19.22 -7.00 3.06
CA ALA A 55 19.05 -5.97 2.03
C ALA A 55 18.14 -4.84 2.54
N ILE A 56 18.73 -3.80 3.13
CA ILE A 56 18.00 -2.69 3.75
C ILE A 56 18.28 -1.39 3.02
N SER A 57 17.21 -0.64 2.73
CA SER A 57 17.27 0.76 2.27
C SER A 57 16.63 1.67 3.32
N ARG A 58 17.23 2.83 3.55
CA ARG A 58 16.73 3.83 4.50
C ARG A 58 16.44 5.14 3.80
N ILE A 59 15.20 5.58 3.88
CA ILE A 59 14.78 6.89 3.39
C ILE A 59 14.99 7.90 4.52
N GLN A 60 15.80 8.89 4.25
CA GLN A 60 16.19 9.89 5.24
C GLN A 60 15.12 10.97 5.42
N SER A 61 15.11 11.61 6.59
CA SER A 61 14.14 12.67 6.93
C SER A 61 14.04 13.80 5.89
N ARG A 62 15.15 14.16 5.24
CA ARG A 62 15.14 15.20 4.19
C ARG A 62 14.35 14.78 2.94
N GLU A 63 14.47 13.54 2.52
CA GLU A 63 13.74 13.00 1.37
C GLU A 63 12.24 12.88 1.70
N LEU A 64 11.92 12.37 2.90
CA LEU A 64 10.56 12.37 3.44
C LEU A 64 9.95 13.77 3.47
N GLU A 65 10.69 14.76 3.96
CA GLU A 65 10.25 16.14 4.03
C GLU A 65 9.97 16.74 2.64
N GLN A 66 10.80 16.42 1.66
CA GLN A 66 10.57 16.84 0.27
C GLN A 66 9.33 16.18 -0.30
N PHE A 67 9.18 14.88 -0.11
CA PHE A 67 8.03 14.09 -0.57
C PHE A 67 6.72 14.54 0.10
N SER A 68 6.73 14.82 1.40
CA SER A 68 5.55 15.23 2.17
C SER A 68 4.90 16.54 1.69
N ARG A 69 5.60 17.34 0.91
CA ARG A 69 5.07 18.55 0.25
C ARG A 69 4.20 18.21 -0.98
N GLY A 70 4.29 16.97 -1.48
CA GLY A 70 3.44 16.45 -2.54
C GLY A 70 2.09 15.96 -2.02
N VAL A 71 1.26 15.44 -2.95
CA VAL A 71 -0.04 14.84 -2.66
C VAL A 71 -0.01 13.32 -2.75
N GLN A 72 1.08 12.74 -3.25
CA GLN A 72 1.23 11.31 -3.47
C GLN A 72 1.36 10.52 -2.17
N GLU A 73 0.88 9.29 -2.20
CA GLU A 73 0.96 8.32 -1.11
C GLU A 73 2.34 7.66 -1.01
N LEU A 74 2.63 7.10 0.15
CA LEU A 74 3.95 6.55 0.50
C LEU A 74 4.54 5.53 -0.49
N PRO A 75 3.80 4.66 -1.18
CA PRO A 75 4.36 3.75 -2.18
C PRO A 75 5.23 4.43 -3.23
N PHE A 76 4.86 5.64 -3.67
CA PHE A 76 5.62 6.40 -4.66
C PHE A 76 6.98 6.89 -4.15
N LEU A 77 7.13 7.09 -2.83
CA LEU A 77 8.42 7.34 -2.20
C LEU A 77 9.27 6.06 -2.15
N PHE A 78 8.64 4.92 -1.85
CA PHE A 78 9.33 3.63 -1.75
C PHE A 78 9.85 3.14 -3.11
N ALA A 79 9.22 3.53 -4.21
CA ALA A 79 9.66 3.24 -5.59
C ALA A 79 11.02 3.84 -5.95
N HIS A 80 11.65 4.63 -5.07
CA HIS A 80 13.04 5.06 -5.19
C HIS A 80 14.05 4.02 -4.66
N THR A 81 13.56 2.84 -4.26
CA THR A 81 14.38 1.75 -3.72
C THR A 81 14.53 0.65 -4.78
N PRO A 82 15.69 -0.01 -4.92
CA PRO A 82 15.86 -1.09 -5.89
C PRO A 82 14.80 -2.18 -5.78
N GLY A 83 14.25 -2.61 -6.92
CA GLY A 83 13.25 -3.68 -6.99
C GLY A 83 11.86 -3.34 -6.44
N VAL A 84 11.58 -2.07 -6.20
CA VAL A 84 10.28 -1.58 -5.72
C VAL A 84 9.52 -0.91 -6.87
N LEU A 85 8.25 -1.29 -7.03
CA LEU A 85 7.32 -0.75 -8.00
C LEU A 85 6.08 -0.22 -7.29
N ALA A 86 5.57 0.95 -7.70
CA ALA A 86 4.34 1.54 -7.20
C ALA A 86 3.46 2.06 -8.33
N TRP A 87 2.14 1.96 -8.15
CA TRP A 87 1.14 2.53 -9.06
C TRP A 87 -0.12 2.91 -8.29
N SER A 88 -1.06 3.57 -8.96
CA SER A 88 -2.39 3.87 -8.41
C SER A 88 -3.44 3.81 -9.50
N ASP A 89 -4.66 3.47 -9.13
CA ASP A 89 -5.79 3.36 -10.06
C ASP A 89 -6.18 4.71 -10.68
N ASN A 90 -6.05 5.79 -9.93
CA ASN A 90 -6.40 7.12 -10.40
C ASN A 90 -5.29 7.82 -11.22
N GLY A 91 -4.10 7.21 -11.34
CA GLY A 91 -2.97 7.70 -12.11
C GLY A 91 -2.14 8.81 -11.50
N LEU A 92 -2.56 9.42 -10.37
CA LEU A 92 -1.85 10.51 -9.70
C LEU A 92 -1.05 10.07 -8.47
N GLY A 93 -1.33 8.88 -7.94
CA GLY A 93 -0.74 8.41 -6.69
C GLY A 93 -1.50 8.88 -5.46
N THR A 94 -2.80 9.08 -5.57
CA THR A 94 -3.74 9.40 -4.49
C THR A 94 -4.95 8.49 -4.59
N GLY A 95 -5.54 8.11 -3.46
CA GLY A 95 -6.64 7.14 -3.43
C GLY A 95 -6.10 5.71 -3.36
N THR A 96 -6.49 4.81 -4.27
CA THR A 96 -6.02 3.42 -4.24
C THR A 96 -4.63 3.31 -4.87
N SER A 97 -3.61 3.12 -4.03
CA SER A 97 -2.21 2.91 -4.44
C SER A 97 -1.71 1.55 -3.99
N TYR A 98 -0.74 1.01 -4.73
CA TYR A 98 -0.19 -0.33 -4.54
C TYR A 98 1.34 -0.32 -4.54
N LEU A 99 1.91 -1.37 -3.94
CA LEU A 99 3.34 -1.56 -3.77
C LEU A 99 3.72 -3.00 -4.13
N ARG A 100 4.83 -3.17 -4.85
CA ARG A 100 5.49 -4.48 -5.03
C ARG A 100 6.96 -4.38 -4.67
N ILE A 101 7.49 -5.39 -3.99
CA ILE A 101 8.91 -5.53 -3.68
C ILE A 101 9.42 -6.83 -4.27
N ARG A 102 10.43 -6.79 -5.17
CA ARG A 102 10.94 -7.96 -5.92
C ARG A 102 9.82 -8.72 -6.64
N GLY A 103 8.77 -8.00 -7.09
CA GLY A 103 7.57 -8.58 -7.69
C GLY A 103 6.57 -9.21 -6.71
N ALA A 104 6.88 -9.32 -5.41
CA ALA A 104 5.92 -9.75 -4.40
C ALA A 104 4.87 -8.67 -4.16
N ALA A 105 3.59 -9.05 -4.13
CA ALA A 105 2.47 -8.14 -3.92
C ALA A 105 2.47 -7.55 -2.49
N ASP A 106 1.75 -6.46 -2.30
CA ASP A 106 1.62 -5.73 -1.04
C ASP A 106 1.09 -6.57 0.12
N SER A 107 0.21 -7.55 -0.13
CA SER A 107 -0.23 -8.50 0.88
C SER A 107 0.90 -9.41 1.42
N ARG A 108 2.07 -9.43 0.79
CA ARG A 108 3.29 -10.12 1.23
C ARG A 108 4.32 -9.20 1.85
N ILE A 109 3.95 -7.92 2.02
CA ILE A 109 4.82 -6.88 2.58
C ILE A 109 4.27 -6.50 3.94
N ASN A 110 5.09 -6.73 4.98
CA ASN A 110 4.74 -6.30 6.33
C ASN A 110 5.02 -4.80 6.49
N VAL A 111 4.03 -4.05 6.98
CA VAL A 111 4.16 -2.61 7.23
C VAL A 111 3.90 -2.33 8.71
N THR A 112 4.81 -1.59 9.33
CA THR A 112 4.68 -1.22 10.75
C THR A 112 4.89 0.27 10.94
N ILE A 113 4.27 0.84 11.99
CA ILE A 113 4.59 2.17 12.51
C ILE A 113 5.04 2.06 13.96
N ASP A 114 6.26 2.51 14.27
CA ASP A 114 6.88 2.36 15.59
C ASP A 114 6.79 0.92 16.14
N GLY A 115 6.82 -0.06 15.22
CA GLY A 115 6.73 -1.49 15.50
C GLY A 115 5.32 -2.07 15.55
N VAL A 116 4.29 -1.26 15.53
CA VAL A 116 2.90 -1.72 15.50
C VAL A 116 2.50 -2.08 14.07
N PRO A 117 1.94 -3.28 13.80
CA PRO A 117 1.47 -3.67 12.48
C PRO A 117 0.33 -2.77 11.98
N LEU A 118 0.39 -2.41 10.70
CA LEU A 118 -0.62 -1.60 10.01
C LEU A 118 -1.41 -2.39 8.96
N ASN A 119 -0.94 -3.57 8.59
CA ASN A 119 -1.65 -4.42 7.64
C ASN A 119 -3.04 -4.79 8.17
N SER A 120 -4.04 -4.74 7.29
CA SER A 120 -5.34 -5.36 7.56
C SER A 120 -5.13 -6.84 7.90
N PRO A 121 -5.65 -7.35 9.02
CA PRO A 121 -5.40 -8.75 9.38
C PRO A 121 -5.99 -9.77 8.41
N GLU A 122 -7.07 -9.47 7.70
CA GLU A 122 -7.70 -10.36 6.74
C GLU A 122 -7.06 -10.29 5.34
N ASP A 123 -6.85 -9.08 4.82
CA ASP A 123 -6.31 -8.83 3.48
C ASP A 123 -4.77 -8.84 3.48
N GLN A 124 -4.16 -8.77 4.67
CA GLN A 124 -2.72 -8.80 4.93
C GLN A 124 -1.93 -7.71 4.19
N CYS A 125 -2.62 -6.70 3.67
CA CYS A 125 -2.03 -5.53 3.01
C CYS A 125 -2.38 -4.23 3.76
N VAL A 126 -1.76 -3.15 3.35
CA VAL A 126 -2.11 -1.79 3.79
C VAL A 126 -2.86 -1.09 2.67
N PHE A 127 -4.03 -0.56 2.99
CA PHE A 127 -4.74 0.36 2.11
C PHE A 127 -4.13 1.75 2.27
N TRP A 128 -3.24 2.14 1.32
CA TRP A 128 -2.44 3.36 1.42
C TRP A 128 -3.27 4.64 1.38
N ALA A 129 -4.47 4.59 0.80
CA ALA A 129 -5.45 5.68 0.86
C ALA A 129 -5.80 6.06 2.30
N ASN A 130 -5.83 5.08 3.22
CA ASN A 130 -6.02 5.30 4.67
C ASN A 130 -4.80 5.90 5.38
N MET A 131 -3.74 6.25 4.62
CA MET A 131 -2.48 6.81 5.12
C MET A 131 -1.97 7.97 4.25
N ASN A 132 -2.85 8.65 3.55
CA ASN A 132 -2.53 9.60 2.48
C ASN A 132 -1.43 10.62 2.85
N SER A 133 -1.54 11.30 3.99
CA SER A 133 -0.56 12.31 4.41
C SER A 133 0.40 11.87 5.51
N TYR A 134 0.53 10.57 5.77
CA TYR A 134 1.42 10.05 6.85
C TYR A 134 2.88 10.43 6.64
N SER A 135 3.34 10.63 5.40
CA SER A 135 4.68 11.18 5.12
C SER A 135 4.98 12.46 5.89
N SER A 136 3.95 13.25 6.26
CA SER A 136 4.09 14.48 7.05
C SER A 136 4.35 14.22 8.54
N PHE A 137 4.08 13.01 9.04
CA PHE A 137 4.25 12.62 10.45
C PHE A 137 5.49 11.77 10.70
N LEU A 138 6.10 11.25 9.62
CA LEU A 138 7.23 10.33 9.72
C LEU A 138 8.57 11.07 9.91
N GLY A 139 9.46 10.44 10.66
CA GLY A 139 10.87 10.84 10.82
C GLY A 139 11.83 9.97 10.01
N GLY A 140 11.39 8.79 9.57
CA GLY A 140 12.20 7.88 8.76
C GLY A 140 11.41 6.66 8.27
N VAL A 141 11.92 6.04 7.23
CA VAL A 141 11.40 4.77 6.69
C VAL A 141 12.57 3.82 6.48
N GLU A 142 12.38 2.57 6.86
CA GLU A 142 13.30 1.48 6.54
C GLU A 142 12.55 0.46 5.68
N ILE A 143 13.12 0.14 4.53
CA ILE A 143 12.58 -0.87 3.61
C ILE A 143 13.56 -2.03 3.59
N GLN A 144 13.14 -3.15 4.10
CA GLN A 144 13.85 -4.41 4.02
C GLN A 144 13.21 -5.28 2.93
N ARG A 145 14.02 -5.73 1.99
CA ARG A 145 13.59 -6.62 0.92
C ARG A 145 13.85 -8.07 1.32
N GLY A 146 12.99 -8.99 0.88
CA GLY A 146 13.04 -10.40 1.29
C GLY A 146 12.50 -10.66 2.70
N VAL A 147 12.71 -11.88 3.20
CA VAL A 147 12.14 -12.34 4.48
C VAL A 147 12.62 -11.55 5.69
N GLY A 148 13.89 -11.23 5.75
CA GLY A 148 14.46 -10.41 6.81
C GLY A 148 14.42 -10.98 8.23
N SER A 149 14.57 -10.10 9.24
CA SER A 149 14.59 -10.45 10.66
C SER A 149 13.19 -10.59 11.25
N SER A 150 13.02 -11.52 12.19
CA SER A 150 11.75 -11.69 12.94
C SER A 150 11.39 -10.48 13.81
N SER A 151 12.35 -9.59 14.12
CA SER A 151 12.08 -8.33 14.82
C SER A 151 11.24 -7.34 14.03
N ASN A 152 11.05 -7.56 12.73
CA ASN A 152 10.25 -6.67 11.86
C ASN A 152 8.75 -6.95 11.91
N GLY A 153 8.31 -7.82 12.82
CA GLY A 153 6.91 -8.18 12.98
C GLY A 153 6.53 -9.52 12.34
N ASP A 154 5.26 -9.81 12.39
CA ASP A 154 4.68 -11.07 11.95
C ASP A 154 4.41 -11.05 10.46
N GLY A 155 4.73 -12.16 9.77
CA GLY A 155 4.39 -12.35 8.36
C GLY A 155 5.28 -11.62 7.34
N ALA A 156 6.46 -11.12 7.72
CA ALA A 156 7.46 -10.64 6.75
C ALA A 156 7.82 -11.78 5.78
N PHE A 157 7.38 -11.67 4.53
CA PHE A 157 7.50 -12.72 3.53
C PHE A 157 8.21 -12.20 2.26
N GLY A 158 7.66 -11.18 1.60
CA GLY A 158 8.28 -10.53 0.43
C GLY A 158 9.13 -9.31 0.78
N GLY A 159 8.83 -8.68 1.91
CA GLY A 159 9.53 -7.51 2.41
C GLY A 159 8.91 -6.92 3.66
N THR A 160 9.58 -5.91 4.22
CA THR A 160 9.06 -5.13 5.35
C THR A 160 9.29 -3.64 5.11
N VAL A 161 8.28 -2.83 5.41
CA VAL A 161 8.36 -1.37 5.48
C VAL A 161 8.14 -0.94 6.93
N ALA A 162 9.20 -0.51 7.59
CA ALA A 162 9.14 -0.01 8.95
C ALA A 162 9.09 1.53 8.94
N LEU A 163 7.92 2.07 9.23
CA LEU A 163 7.69 3.49 9.40
C LEU A 163 8.05 3.91 10.82
N SER A 164 8.66 5.07 10.96
CA SER A 164 8.92 5.66 12.26
C SER A 164 8.30 7.03 12.34
N SER A 165 7.55 7.28 13.38
CA SER A 165 7.00 8.59 13.66
C SER A 165 8.12 9.61 13.90
N ARG A 166 7.81 10.88 13.71
CA ARG A 166 8.78 11.96 13.96
C ARG A 166 9.19 11.99 15.43
N THR A 167 10.48 12.14 15.67
CA THR A 167 10.99 12.36 17.03
C THR A 167 10.38 13.64 17.62
N PRO A 168 9.81 13.58 18.84
CA PRO A 168 9.29 14.77 19.51
C PRO A 168 10.35 15.87 19.63
N SER A 169 9.96 17.12 19.38
CA SER A 169 10.87 18.24 19.50
C SER A 169 11.04 18.62 20.99
N LEU A 170 12.28 18.83 21.44
CA LEU A 170 12.54 19.35 22.79
C LEU A 170 12.29 20.86 22.89
N VAL A 171 12.22 21.57 21.77
CA VAL A 171 11.91 23.01 21.70
C VAL A 171 10.55 23.24 21.05
N PRO A 172 9.81 24.28 21.44
CA PRO A 172 8.56 24.64 20.79
C PRO A 172 8.77 24.86 19.30
N SER A 173 7.85 24.35 18.49
CA SER A 173 7.91 24.51 17.03
C SER A 173 6.53 24.45 16.40
N ALA A 174 6.39 25.15 15.26
CA ALA A 174 5.19 25.08 14.44
C ALA A 174 5.59 25.05 12.97
N GLN A 175 4.77 24.37 12.16
CA GLN A 175 4.93 24.33 10.71
C GLN A 175 3.56 24.44 10.04
N VAL A 176 3.48 25.16 8.93
CA VAL A 176 2.33 25.17 8.03
C VAL A 176 2.79 24.89 6.62
N ASP A 177 1.98 24.09 5.91
CA ASP A 177 2.24 23.62 4.55
C ASP A 177 1.05 23.91 3.66
N PHE A 178 1.35 24.35 2.44
CA PHE A 178 0.34 24.48 1.38
C PHE A 178 0.93 24.06 0.04
N SER A 179 0.13 23.32 -0.75
CA SER A 179 0.50 22.92 -2.11
C SER A 179 -0.71 23.01 -3.04
N TYR A 180 -0.45 23.36 -4.30
CA TYR A 180 -1.49 23.42 -5.35
C TYR A 180 -0.89 23.11 -6.72
N GLY A 181 -1.62 22.36 -7.56
CA GLY A 181 -1.12 21.98 -8.87
C GLY A 181 -2.11 21.30 -9.80
N SER A 182 -1.58 20.52 -10.73
CA SER A 182 -2.33 19.81 -11.78
C SER A 182 -3.50 19.02 -11.21
N TYR A 183 -4.58 18.90 -11.98
CA TYR A 183 -5.82 18.22 -11.59
C TYR A 183 -6.42 18.77 -10.30
N ASN A 184 -6.31 20.10 -10.11
CA ASN A 184 -6.79 20.78 -8.90
C ASN A 184 -6.27 20.13 -7.59
N SER A 185 -5.13 19.43 -7.69
CA SER A 185 -4.51 18.78 -6.55
C SER A 185 -4.05 19.82 -5.55
N ARG A 186 -4.45 19.67 -4.29
CA ARG A 186 -4.15 20.60 -3.21
C ARG A 186 -3.92 19.88 -1.90
N LYS A 187 -2.98 20.39 -1.13
CA LYS A 187 -2.71 19.94 0.24
C LYS A 187 -2.55 21.15 1.14
N ALA A 188 -3.13 21.11 2.33
CA ALA A 188 -2.94 22.10 3.37
C ALA A 188 -2.78 21.38 4.71
N GLY A 189 -1.82 21.81 5.52
CA GLY A 189 -1.60 21.20 6.81
C GLY A 189 -0.87 22.08 7.81
N ALA A 190 -0.93 21.66 9.07
CA ALA A 190 -0.20 22.28 10.17
C ALA A 190 0.30 21.22 11.15
N SER A 191 1.46 21.49 11.74
CA SER A 191 2.07 20.66 12.79
C SER A 191 2.55 21.58 13.92
N LEU A 192 2.35 21.16 15.16
CA LEU A 192 2.69 21.90 16.37
C LEU A 192 3.40 20.99 17.37
N SER A 193 4.39 21.50 18.08
CA SER A 193 5.02 20.87 19.23
C SER A 193 5.19 21.89 20.36
N THR A 194 4.90 21.47 21.58
CA THR A 194 5.10 22.31 22.76
C THR A 194 6.56 22.42 23.18
N GLY A 195 7.42 21.53 22.67
CA GLY A 195 8.71 21.28 23.29
C GLY A 195 8.56 20.65 24.67
N LEU A 196 9.68 20.53 25.39
CA LEU A 196 9.74 19.89 26.71
C LEU A 196 9.18 20.80 27.79
N LEU A 197 7.95 20.54 28.25
CA LEU A 197 7.27 21.25 29.32
C LEU A 197 7.64 20.67 30.68
N GLY A 198 8.12 21.54 31.60
CA GLY A 198 8.49 21.17 32.97
C GLY A 198 9.53 20.04 33.03
N GLY A 199 10.36 19.88 31.99
CA GLY A 199 11.38 18.84 31.91
C GLY A 199 10.85 17.42 31.73
N LYS A 200 9.53 17.23 31.47
CA LYS A 200 8.91 15.90 31.46
C LYS A 200 7.90 15.63 30.35
N TRP A 201 7.21 16.63 29.83
CA TRP A 201 6.07 16.43 28.96
C TRP A 201 6.29 17.07 27.59
N ILE A 202 5.93 16.37 26.51
CA ILE A 202 5.87 16.95 25.16
C ILE A 202 4.52 16.59 24.57
N LEU A 203 3.85 17.59 23.98
CA LEU A 203 2.63 17.45 23.23
C LEU A 203 2.92 17.80 21.77
N ASP A 204 2.59 16.90 20.86
CA ASP A 204 2.66 17.12 19.41
C ASP A 204 1.26 16.93 18.80
N ALA A 205 0.91 17.77 17.84
CA ALA A 205 -0.30 17.66 17.06
C ALA A 205 -0.05 18.02 15.61
N SER A 206 -0.70 17.32 14.69
CA SER A 206 -0.58 17.59 13.27
C SER A 206 -1.87 17.21 12.55
N TYR A 207 -2.26 18.01 11.55
CA TYR A 207 -3.37 17.72 10.66
C TYR A 207 -3.03 18.15 9.24
N HIS A 208 -3.31 17.28 8.27
CA HIS A 208 -3.15 17.55 6.85
C HIS A 208 -4.38 17.11 6.08
N HIS A 209 -4.83 17.93 5.16
CA HIS A 209 -5.94 17.65 4.24
C HIS A 209 -5.42 17.70 2.81
N THR A 210 -5.78 16.69 2.02
CA THR A 210 -5.44 16.56 0.61
C THR A 210 -6.73 16.42 -0.20
N ALA A 211 -6.78 17.02 -1.38
CA ALA A 211 -7.87 16.83 -2.34
C ALA A 211 -7.35 16.94 -3.77
N THR A 212 -8.01 16.27 -4.70
CA THR A 212 -7.69 16.27 -6.13
C THR A 212 -8.92 15.94 -6.96
N ASP A 213 -8.92 16.33 -8.24
CA ASP A 213 -9.93 15.88 -9.21
C ASP A 213 -9.58 14.51 -9.82
N GLY A 214 -8.36 13.99 -9.57
CA GLY A 214 -7.86 12.74 -10.15
C GLY A 214 -7.43 12.87 -11.61
N TYR A 215 -6.61 11.93 -12.11
CA TYR A 215 -6.26 11.86 -13.52
C TYR A 215 -7.33 11.11 -14.31
N MET A 216 -7.77 9.94 -13.83
CA MET A 216 -8.88 9.18 -14.43
C MET A 216 -10.21 9.92 -14.26
N ALA A 217 -11.14 9.75 -15.17
CA ALA A 217 -12.47 10.33 -15.05
C ALA A 217 -13.21 9.79 -13.82
N GLY A 218 -13.93 10.65 -13.10
CA GLY A 218 -14.69 10.25 -11.92
C GLY A 218 -13.87 9.83 -10.72
N THR A 219 -12.58 10.22 -10.63
CA THR A 219 -11.70 9.87 -9.49
C THR A 219 -11.35 11.05 -8.59
N ALA A 220 -12.22 12.06 -8.56
CA ALA A 220 -12.07 13.13 -7.58
C ALA A 220 -12.15 12.59 -6.16
N GLY A 221 -11.36 13.16 -5.25
CA GLY A 221 -11.37 12.70 -3.87
C GLY A 221 -10.70 13.66 -2.91
N ASN A 222 -10.88 13.39 -1.63
CA ASN A 222 -10.24 14.10 -0.55
C ASN A 222 -9.98 13.18 0.64
N SER A 223 -8.96 13.52 1.41
CA SER A 223 -8.63 12.81 2.65
C SER A 223 -8.08 13.77 3.69
N GLY A 224 -8.24 13.42 4.97
CA GLY A 224 -7.67 14.14 6.08
C GLY A 224 -6.95 13.21 7.02
N SER A 225 -5.66 13.48 7.29
CA SER A 225 -4.85 12.69 8.21
C SER A 225 -4.49 13.53 9.44
N TRP A 226 -4.51 12.91 10.61
CA TRP A 226 -4.13 13.56 11.87
C TRP A 226 -3.17 12.71 12.69
N MET A 227 -2.40 13.40 13.52
CA MET A 227 -1.58 12.79 14.56
C MET A 227 -1.65 13.65 15.81
N ALA A 228 -1.88 13.04 16.95
CA ALA A 228 -1.70 13.66 18.26
C ALA A 228 -0.83 12.75 19.11
N SER A 229 0.16 13.30 19.82
CA SER A 229 0.98 12.49 20.72
C SER A 229 1.26 13.20 22.04
N LEU A 230 1.34 12.41 23.10
CA LEU A 230 1.75 12.80 24.43
C LEU A 230 2.94 11.95 24.84
N THR A 231 4.09 12.59 25.01
CA THR A 231 5.31 11.95 25.50
C THR A 231 5.57 12.37 26.94
N PHE A 232 5.86 11.40 27.81
CA PHE A 232 6.16 11.59 29.22
C PHE A 232 7.51 10.95 29.58
N LEU A 233 8.47 11.79 29.93
CA LEU A 233 9.74 11.37 30.54
C LEU A 233 9.53 11.17 32.05
N ALA A 234 9.33 9.93 32.46
CA ALA A 234 9.18 9.60 33.88
C ALA A 234 10.53 9.73 34.61
N SER A 235 11.61 9.31 33.94
CA SER A 235 12.99 9.48 34.36
C SER A 235 13.93 9.54 33.14
N LYS A 236 15.23 9.69 33.36
CA LYS A 236 16.24 9.59 32.28
C LYS A 236 16.28 8.19 31.61
N ASP A 237 15.72 7.17 32.26
CA ASP A 237 15.76 5.78 31.82
C ASP A 237 14.37 5.23 31.44
N LEU A 238 13.29 6.03 31.61
CA LEU A 238 11.92 5.56 31.42
C LEU A 238 11.06 6.62 30.71
N LEU A 239 10.54 6.24 29.53
CA LEU A 239 9.69 7.04 28.67
C LEU A 239 8.37 6.33 28.39
N PHE A 240 7.26 7.06 28.49
CA PHE A 240 5.96 6.66 27.99
C PHE A 240 5.55 7.55 26.82
N ARG A 241 4.88 6.99 25.83
CA ARG A 241 4.33 7.75 24.72
C ARG A 241 2.98 7.22 24.31
N TYR A 242 2.00 8.10 24.24
CA TYR A 242 0.72 7.82 23.60
C TYR A 242 0.66 8.50 22.25
N HIS A 243 0.23 7.75 21.24
CA HIS A 243 -0.05 8.26 19.88
C HIS A 243 -1.48 7.96 19.52
N ASN A 244 -2.17 8.93 18.96
CA ASN A 244 -3.35 8.74 18.14
C ASN A 244 -3.02 9.20 16.73
N ILE A 245 -3.14 8.30 15.75
CA ILE A 245 -2.87 8.57 14.34
C ILE A 245 -4.06 8.05 13.56
N GLY A 246 -4.64 8.89 12.69
CA GLY A 246 -5.78 8.45 11.92
C GLY A 246 -5.92 9.17 10.58
N ASN A 247 -6.88 8.70 9.81
CA ASN A 247 -7.22 9.22 8.51
C ASN A 247 -8.70 9.00 8.21
N TYR A 248 -9.30 9.92 7.47
CA TYR A 248 -10.52 9.64 6.70
C TYR A 248 -10.22 9.84 5.22
N GLU A 249 -10.89 9.07 4.40
CA GLU A 249 -10.89 9.24 2.95
C GLU A 249 -12.30 9.25 2.37
N HIS A 250 -12.41 9.96 1.25
CA HIS A 250 -13.52 9.90 0.31
C HIS A 250 -12.89 10.01 -1.07
N THR A 251 -12.65 8.87 -1.73
CA THR A 251 -11.86 8.78 -2.94
C THR A 251 -12.66 8.17 -4.07
N GLY A 252 -12.58 8.77 -5.26
CA GLY A 252 -13.16 8.20 -6.46
C GLY A 252 -12.35 7.02 -6.98
N GLN A 253 -13.03 5.98 -7.45
CA GLN A 253 -12.44 4.70 -7.81
C GLN A 253 -12.33 4.49 -9.32
N ALA A 254 -11.30 3.78 -9.74
CA ALA A 254 -11.06 3.38 -11.12
C ALA A 254 -10.46 1.95 -11.21
N TRP A 255 -10.90 1.03 -10.35
CA TRP A 255 -10.35 -0.34 -10.29
C TRP A 255 -10.51 -1.18 -11.56
N ASN A 256 -11.39 -0.76 -12.51
CA ASN A 256 -11.44 -1.36 -13.83
C ASN A 256 -10.33 -0.82 -14.78
N GLY A 257 -9.62 0.23 -14.37
CA GLY A 257 -8.66 0.91 -15.24
C GLY A 257 -9.30 1.51 -16.50
N VAL A 258 -8.50 1.75 -17.51
CA VAL A 258 -8.97 2.01 -18.87
C VAL A 258 -9.25 0.65 -19.50
N ASP A 259 -10.50 0.24 -19.44
CA ASP A 259 -10.94 -1.05 -19.99
C ASP A 259 -10.98 -0.99 -21.51
N SER A 260 -10.22 -1.86 -22.18
CA SER A 260 -10.19 -1.95 -23.64
C SER A 260 -11.44 -2.59 -24.21
N GLY A 261 -12.18 -3.39 -23.44
CA GLY A 261 -13.31 -4.17 -23.94
C GLY A 261 -12.94 -4.96 -25.19
N GLU A 262 -13.78 -4.86 -26.23
CA GLU A 262 -13.60 -5.52 -27.54
C GLU A 262 -12.74 -4.68 -28.51
N LEU A 263 -12.08 -3.61 -28.06
CA LEU A 263 -11.38 -2.67 -28.93
C LEU A 263 -9.97 -3.12 -29.31
N LEU A 264 -9.38 -4.08 -28.61
CA LEU A 264 -8.06 -4.59 -28.96
C LEU A 264 -8.07 -5.24 -30.34
N ASP A 265 -7.07 -4.89 -31.15
CA ASP A 265 -6.97 -5.33 -32.54
C ASP A 265 -6.89 -6.86 -32.64
N GLY A 266 -7.67 -7.44 -33.58
CA GLY A 266 -7.83 -8.88 -33.71
C GLY A 266 -8.86 -9.53 -32.78
N THR A 267 -9.33 -8.83 -31.75
CA THR A 267 -10.41 -9.31 -30.88
C THR A 267 -11.73 -9.38 -31.66
N TYR A 268 -12.47 -10.50 -31.55
CA TYR A 268 -13.65 -10.80 -32.36
C TYR A 268 -13.43 -10.70 -33.88
N GLY A 269 -12.18 -10.79 -34.35
CA GLY A 269 -11.85 -10.70 -35.76
C GLY A 269 -12.17 -9.36 -36.41
N LYS A 270 -12.32 -8.31 -35.60
CA LYS A 270 -12.63 -6.94 -36.08
C LYS A 270 -11.41 -6.05 -35.83
N PRO A 271 -10.59 -5.74 -36.84
CA PRO A 271 -9.50 -4.81 -36.70
C PRO A 271 -10.01 -3.44 -36.27
N THR A 272 -9.54 -2.91 -35.15
CA THR A 272 -9.90 -1.59 -34.62
C THR A 272 -8.78 -0.56 -34.76
N GLY A 273 -7.54 -1.00 -35.01
CA GLY A 273 -6.32 -0.21 -35.00
C GLY A 273 -5.86 0.15 -33.58
N ILE A 274 -6.39 -0.55 -32.56
CA ILE A 274 -6.04 -0.35 -31.15
C ILE A 274 -5.27 -1.57 -30.67
N PHE A 275 -3.98 -1.39 -30.34
CA PHE A 275 -3.07 -2.46 -29.90
C PHE A 275 -2.68 -2.34 -28.43
N GLY A 276 -2.97 -1.22 -27.76
CA GLY A 276 -2.61 -1.00 -26.39
C GLY A 276 -3.05 0.35 -25.83
N TYR A 277 -2.55 0.69 -24.65
CA TYR A 277 -2.95 1.90 -23.92
C TYR A 277 -2.69 3.20 -24.69
N GLU A 278 -1.56 3.30 -25.41
CA GLU A 278 -1.25 4.52 -26.16
C GLU A 278 -2.24 4.78 -27.30
N ASP A 279 -2.75 3.73 -27.93
CA ASP A 279 -3.77 3.85 -28.97
C ASP A 279 -5.10 4.29 -28.37
N LEU A 280 -5.50 3.71 -27.21
CA LEU A 280 -6.67 4.18 -26.46
C LEU A 280 -6.55 5.66 -26.07
N TYR A 281 -5.37 6.07 -25.61
CA TYR A 281 -5.09 7.47 -25.30
C TYR A 281 -5.25 8.37 -26.54
N ARG A 282 -4.73 7.94 -27.68
CA ARG A 282 -4.75 8.68 -28.95
C ARG A 282 -6.16 8.87 -29.50
N VAL A 283 -7.07 7.91 -29.28
CA VAL A 283 -8.48 8.02 -29.69
C VAL A 283 -9.37 8.68 -28.62
N GLY A 284 -8.79 9.22 -27.56
CA GLY A 284 -9.48 9.98 -26.51
C GLY A 284 -10.00 9.15 -25.34
N LEU A 285 -9.75 7.83 -25.30
CA LEU A 285 -10.18 6.94 -24.21
C LEU A 285 -9.16 6.80 -23.08
N GLY A 286 -7.98 7.44 -23.16
CA GLY A 286 -6.87 7.22 -22.23
C GLY A 286 -7.13 7.61 -20.76
N ARG A 287 -8.26 8.25 -20.45
CA ARG A 287 -8.74 8.60 -19.11
C ARG A 287 -10.15 8.06 -18.83
N PHE A 288 -10.64 7.21 -19.72
CA PHE A 288 -11.97 6.61 -19.60
C PHE A 288 -12.03 5.72 -18.35
N ASN A 289 -13.13 5.80 -17.63
CA ASN A 289 -13.39 5.00 -16.44
C ASN A 289 -14.81 4.42 -16.52
N SER A 290 -14.92 3.13 -16.75
CA SER A 290 -16.20 2.42 -16.89
C SER A 290 -17.06 2.45 -15.62
N LEU A 291 -16.48 2.75 -14.46
CA LEU A 291 -17.24 2.94 -13.21
C LEU A 291 -17.99 4.28 -13.15
N ALA A 292 -17.66 5.24 -14.01
CA ALA A 292 -18.25 6.57 -14.07
C ALA A 292 -18.82 6.92 -15.43
N GLN A 293 -18.40 6.21 -16.50
CA GLN A 293 -18.65 6.58 -17.89
C GLN A 293 -19.01 5.38 -18.76
N TRP A 294 -19.63 5.65 -19.88
CA TRP A 294 -19.82 4.73 -20.99
C TRP A 294 -19.54 5.45 -22.30
N TYR A 295 -19.30 4.74 -23.39
CA TYR A 295 -19.03 5.35 -24.70
C TYR A 295 -19.79 4.68 -25.83
N VAL A 296 -19.94 5.43 -26.94
CA VAL A 296 -20.43 4.93 -28.21
C VAL A 296 -19.34 5.14 -29.25
N GLN A 297 -19.03 4.10 -30.02
CA GLN A 297 -18.17 4.23 -31.18
C GLN A 297 -18.99 4.73 -32.36
N ASN A 298 -18.59 5.86 -32.95
CA ASN A 298 -19.23 6.48 -34.09
C ASN A 298 -18.85 5.78 -35.41
N ALA A 299 -19.60 6.02 -36.46
CA ALA A 299 -19.33 5.41 -37.75
C ALA A 299 -18.00 5.83 -38.40
N ASP A 300 -17.41 6.94 -37.96
CA ASP A 300 -16.11 7.45 -38.41
C ASP A 300 -14.93 6.89 -37.56
N GLY A 301 -15.21 5.99 -36.60
CA GLY A 301 -14.22 5.39 -35.69
C GLY A 301 -13.91 6.24 -34.48
N SER A 302 -14.46 7.44 -34.34
CA SER A 302 -14.32 8.26 -33.13
C SER A 302 -15.22 7.74 -32.00
N PHE A 303 -15.01 8.23 -30.77
CA PHE A 303 -15.77 7.83 -29.59
C PHE A 303 -16.49 9.04 -28.98
N THR A 304 -17.76 8.84 -28.63
CA THR A 304 -18.53 9.80 -27.82
C THR A 304 -18.65 9.23 -26.40
N ILE A 305 -18.09 9.94 -25.41
CA ILE A 305 -18.07 9.53 -24.00
C ILE A 305 -19.23 10.21 -23.27
N HIS A 306 -19.96 9.45 -22.48
CA HIS A 306 -21.05 9.90 -21.64
C HIS A 306 -20.74 9.57 -20.18
N ASN A 307 -21.15 10.44 -19.23
CA ASN A 307 -21.09 10.13 -17.80
C ASN A 307 -22.41 9.46 -17.38
N TYR A 308 -22.32 8.54 -16.43
CA TYR A 308 -23.53 8.09 -15.72
C TYR A 308 -24.06 9.23 -14.85
N GLU A 309 -25.38 9.29 -14.70
CA GLU A 309 -26.03 10.21 -13.77
C GLU A 309 -26.17 9.58 -12.38
N ASP A 310 -26.03 10.38 -11.33
CA ASP A 310 -26.31 9.96 -9.97
C ASP A 310 -27.82 10.02 -9.71
N PRO A 311 -28.52 8.87 -9.57
CA PRO A 311 -29.96 8.85 -9.42
C PRO A 311 -30.46 9.32 -8.05
N LEU A 312 -29.56 9.44 -7.06
CA LEU A 312 -29.89 9.86 -5.70
C LEU A 312 -29.58 11.34 -5.43
N ARG A 313 -28.47 11.85 -6.02
CA ARG A 313 -27.95 13.19 -5.70
C ARG A 313 -28.01 14.14 -6.90
N GLY A 314 -28.18 13.60 -8.11
CA GLY A 314 -28.06 14.33 -9.37
C GLY A 314 -26.62 14.66 -9.75
N GLY A 315 -26.42 15.05 -11.02
CA GLY A 315 -25.08 15.27 -11.57
C GLY A 315 -24.39 13.96 -12.01
N ASN A 316 -23.08 14.03 -12.22
CA ASN A 316 -22.34 12.87 -12.70
C ASN A 316 -22.07 11.88 -11.57
N TRP A 317 -22.26 10.60 -11.85
CA TRP A 317 -21.93 9.51 -10.95
C TRP A 317 -20.42 9.43 -10.68
N GLN A 318 -20.09 9.07 -9.46
CA GLN A 318 -18.75 8.74 -9.04
C GLN A 318 -18.82 7.51 -8.12
N THR A 319 -18.15 6.42 -8.49
CA THR A 319 -17.91 5.30 -7.60
C THR A 319 -16.87 5.72 -6.57
N THR A 320 -17.17 5.56 -5.29
CA THR A 320 -16.33 6.08 -4.21
C THR A 320 -16.00 5.03 -3.17
N ASP A 321 -14.80 5.13 -2.60
CA ASP A 321 -14.43 4.52 -1.34
C ASP A 321 -14.47 5.58 -0.23
N ASN A 322 -15.01 5.17 0.92
CA ASN A 322 -15.24 6.03 2.08
C ASN A 322 -14.79 5.26 3.31
N PHE A 323 -13.67 5.61 3.89
CA PHE A 323 -13.15 4.90 5.06
C PHE A 323 -12.59 5.86 6.11
N VAL A 324 -12.77 5.51 7.37
CA VAL A 324 -12.14 6.18 8.52
C VAL A 324 -11.37 5.13 9.28
N GLN A 325 -10.11 5.41 9.57
CA GLN A 325 -9.26 4.55 10.38
C GLN A 325 -8.55 5.35 11.47
N ASP A 326 -8.50 4.79 12.67
CA ASP A 326 -7.91 5.42 13.86
C ASP A 326 -7.04 4.41 14.62
N HIS A 327 -5.78 4.76 14.83
CA HIS A 327 -4.79 3.96 15.56
C HIS A 327 -4.46 4.62 16.89
N ASN A 328 -4.62 3.90 17.98
CA ASN A 328 -4.26 4.32 19.34
C ASN A 328 -3.11 3.43 19.83
N ILE A 329 -1.96 4.02 20.13
CA ILE A 329 -0.74 3.31 20.52
C ILE A 329 -0.22 3.89 21.81
N LEU A 330 -0.16 3.08 22.87
CA LEU A 330 0.51 3.41 24.11
C LEU A 330 1.80 2.61 24.24
N SER A 331 2.93 3.26 24.15
CA SER A 331 4.24 2.64 24.20
C SER A 331 5.03 3.04 25.45
N VAL A 332 5.88 2.12 25.91
CA VAL A 332 6.84 2.33 26.96
C VAL A 332 8.23 1.89 26.50
N SER A 333 9.25 2.68 26.85
CA SER A 333 10.66 2.33 26.66
C SER A 333 11.40 2.50 27.98
N TRP A 334 12.14 1.47 28.38
CA TRP A 334 12.86 1.44 29.62
C TRP A 334 14.29 0.90 29.43
N GLN A 335 15.28 1.74 29.78
CA GLN A 335 16.67 1.32 29.94
C GLN A 335 16.81 0.68 31.34
N ALA A 336 16.48 -0.60 31.45
CA ALA A 336 16.40 -1.28 32.75
C ALA A 336 17.79 -1.47 33.43
N SER A 337 18.87 -1.53 32.64
CA SER A 337 20.26 -1.52 33.06
C SER A 337 21.16 -1.13 31.89
N GLU A 338 22.46 -1.01 32.08
CA GLU A 338 23.45 -0.77 31.02
C GLU A 338 23.35 -1.76 29.85
N LEU A 339 22.95 -3.00 30.15
CA LEU A 339 22.87 -4.09 29.18
C LEU A 339 21.46 -4.32 28.63
N TRP A 340 20.41 -3.97 29.38
CA TRP A 340 19.05 -4.33 29.04
C TRP A 340 18.17 -3.12 28.67
N LYS A 341 17.59 -3.18 27.49
CA LYS A 341 16.51 -2.29 27.04
C LYS A 341 15.21 -3.09 26.91
N LEU A 342 14.13 -2.57 27.45
CA LEU A 342 12.81 -3.15 27.37
C LEU A 342 11.87 -2.16 26.66
N SER A 343 10.99 -2.66 25.79
CA SER A 343 9.92 -1.86 25.21
C SER A 343 8.65 -2.67 25.12
N ALA A 344 7.51 -2.00 25.27
CA ALA A 344 6.22 -2.59 25.01
C ALA A 344 5.28 -1.55 24.40
N ALA A 345 4.31 -2.02 23.61
CA ALA A 345 3.25 -1.20 23.06
C ALA A 345 1.90 -1.93 23.15
N LEU A 346 0.91 -1.27 23.69
CA LEU A 346 -0.51 -1.63 23.56
C LEU A 346 -1.06 -0.84 22.39
N HIS A 347 -1.78 -1.50 21.50
CA HIS A 347 -2.42 -0.81 20.39
C HIS A 347 -3.87 -1.22 20.20
N TYR A 348 -4.65 -0.27 19.73
CA TYR A 348 -6.02 -0.45 19.33
C TYR A 348 -6.25 0.29 18.02
N THR A 349 -6.74 -0.42 17.02
CA THR A 349 -7.13 0.15 15.73
C THR A 349 -8.63 -0.06 15.53
N TRP A 350 -9.33 1.01 15.24
CA TRP A 350 -10.71 0.99 14.76
C TRP A 350 -10.76 1.47 13.32
N GLY A 351 -11.62 0.84 12.53
CA GLY A 351 -11.86 1.26 11.15
C GLY A 351 -13.30 0.98 10.75
N SER A 352 -13.90 1.86 9.97
CA SER A 352 -15.22 1.66 9.39
C SER A 352 -15.37 2.42 8.09
N GLY A 353 -15.97 1.76 7.11
CA GLY A 353 -16.23 2.39 5.83
C GLY A 353 -16.92 1.48 4.84
N TYR A 354 -17.09 1.97 3.65
CA TYR A 354 -17.73 1.28 2.55
C TYR A 354 -17.32 1.90 1.21
N TYR A 355 -17.34 1.12 0.17
CA TYR A 355 -17.40 1.66 -1.18
C TYR A 355 -18.84 1.64 -1.72
N GLU A 356 -19.16 2.64 -2.55
CA GLU A 356 -20.46 2.84 -3.17
C GLU A 356 -20.32 2.80 -4.70
N GLU A 357 -21.11 1.94 -5.36
CA GLU A 357 -20.99 1.68 -6.78
C GLU A 357 -22.36 1.66 -7.46
N LEU A 358 -22.49 2.34 -8.59
CA LEU A 358 -23.62 2.22 -9.51
C LEU A 358 -23.43 0.99 -10.42
N ARG A 359 -24.42 0.13 -10.46
CA ARG A 359 -24.46 -1.07 -11.31
C ARG A 359 -25.61 -0.92 -12.32
N PRO A 360 -25.37 -0.25 -13.46
CA PRO A 360 -26.39 -0.09 -14.48
C PRO A 360 -26.67 -1.40 -15.18
N ASP A 361 -27.92 -1.61 -15.58
CA ASP A 361 -28.41 -2.79 -16.32
C ASP A 361 -27.92 -4.15 -15.72
N ASN A 362 -27.87 -4.20 -14.38
CA ASN A 362 -27.29 -5.36 -13.67
C ASN A 362 -28.34 -6.45 -13.47
N LYS A 363 -27.89 -7.71 -13.55
CA LYS A 363 -28.74 -8.89 -13.35
C LYS A 363 -29.23 -8.94 -11.90
N LEU A 364 -30.51 -9.22 -11.69
CA LEU A 364 -31.10 -9.41 -10.36
C LEU A 364 -30.41 -10.57 -9.63
N SER A 365 -30.01 -11.62 -10.35
CA SER A 365 -29.31 -12.78 -9.83
C SER A 365 -28.00 -12.43 -9.12
N ASN A 366 -27.31 -11.35 -9.50
CA ASN A 366 -26.09 -10.90 -8.85
C ASN A 366 -26.31 -10.40 -7.41
N PHE A 367 -27.56 -10.21 -7.02
CA PHE A 367 -27.97 -9.85 -5.67
C PHE A 367 -28.93 -10.89 -5.05
N GLY A 368 -28.99 -12.08 -5.66
CA GLY A 368 -29.87 -13.16 -5.20
C GLY A 368 -31.36 -12.87 -5.34
N LEU A 369 -31.72 -11.96 -6.26
CA LEU A 369 -33.07 -11.53 -6.47
C LEU A 369 -33.71 -12.20 -7.69
N SER A 370 -34.99 -12.50 -7.58
CA SER A 370 -35.87 -12.91 -8.69
C SER A 370 -37.19 -12.15 -8.59
N PHE A 371 -37.71 -11.68 -9.69
CA PHE A 371 -38.95 -10.92 -9.72
C PHE A 371 -39.72 -11.12 -11.04
N VAL A 372 -41.03 -11.17 -10.94
CA VAL A 372 -41.96 -11.24 -12.05
C VAL A 372 -42.87 -10.04 -11.97
N ASP A 373 -43.01 -9.32 -13.08
CA ASP A 373 -43.86 -8.13 -13.15
C ASP A 373 -45.36 -8.45 -13.08
N SER A 374 -46.20 -7.43 -13.07
CA SER A 374 -47.65 -7.57 -13.01
C SER A 374 -48.27 -8.27 -14.24
N GLU A 375 -47.53 -8.39 -15.32
CA GLU A 375 -47.95 -9.08 -16.55
C GLU A 375 -47.47 -10.54 -16.57
N GLY A 376 -46.70 -10.98 -15.58
CA GLY A 376 -46.16 -12.33 -15.48
C GLY A 376 -44.82 -12.51 -16.21
N ASN A 377 -44.15 -11.42 -16.63
CA ASN A 377 -42.87 -11.47 -17.30
C ASN A 377 -41.71 -11.44 -16.28
N PRO A 378 -40.67 -12.26 -16.42
CA PRO A 378 -39.51 -12.20 -15.53
C PRO A 378 -38.68 -10.94 -15.78
N VAL A 379 -38.50 -10.12 -14.78
CA VAL A 379 -37.56 -8.98 -14.78
C VAL A 379 -36.17 -9.53 -14.53
N LYS A 380 -35.27 -9.41 -15.49
CA LYS A 380 -33.92 -10.00 -15.41
C LYS A 380 -32.88 -8.99 -14.93
N LYS A 381 -33.04 -7.71 -15.23
CA LYS A 381 -32.06 -6.65 -14.99
C LYS A 381 -32.72 -5.34 -14.56
N THR A 382 -32.00 -4.57 -13.74
CA THR A 382 -32.34 -3.16 -13.42
C THR A 382 -31.08 -2.44 -12.96
N ASP A 383 -31.16 -1.14 -12.70
CA ASP A 383 -30.06 -0.38 -12.13
C ASP A 383 -30.11 -0.47 -10.60
N PHE A 384 -28.93 -0.66 -10.01
CA PHE A 384 -28.73 -0.68 -8.57
C PHE A 384 -27.64 0.30 -8.14
N ILE A 385 -27.70 0.78 -6.90
CA ILE A 385 -26.52 1.26 -6.19
C ILE A 385 -26.29 0.29 -5.04
N ARG A 386 -25.06 -0.25 -4.98
CA ARG A 386 -24.63 -1.10 -3.89
C ARG A 386 -23.60 -0.38 -3.00
N LYS A 387 -23.64 -0.71 -1.72
CA LYS A 387 -22.57 -0.44 -0.76
C LYS A 387 -22.05 -1.76 -0.25
N LYS A 388 -20.74 -1.95 -0.26
CA LYS A 388 -20.08 -3.03 0.47
C LYS A 388 -19.17 -2.40 1.51
N GLY A 389 -19.28 -2.84 2.74
CA GLY A 389 -18.61 -2.18 3.85
C GLY A 389 -17.97 -3.14 4.82
N LEU A 390 -17.10 -2.57 5.63
CA LEU A 390 -16.37 -3.22 6.71
C LEU A 390 -16.36 -2.30 7.94
N THR A 391 -16.65 -2.89 9.11
CA THR A 391 -16.34 -2.27 10.39
C THR A 391 -15.42 -3.20 11.17
N GLN A 392 -14.29 -2.70 11.64
CA GLN A 392 -13.27 -3.54 12.25
C GLN A 392 -12.69 -2.96 13.53
N ASN A 393 -12.22 -3.88 14.38
CA ASN A 393 -11.50 -3.58 15.62
C ASN A 393 -10.29 -4.52 15.71
N THR A 394 -9.13 -3.97 16.01
CA THR A 394 -7.89 -4.73 16.21
C THR A 394 -7.27 -4.32 17.54
N TYR A 395 -7.01 -5.28 18.41
CA TYR A 395 -6.35 -5.08 19.69
C TYR A 395 -5.02 -5.83 19.70
N GLY A 396 -3.98 -5.24 20.24
CA GLY A 396 -2.72 -5.95 20.32
C GLY A 396 -1.77 -5.46 21.41
N LEU A 397 -0.84 -6.34 21.71
CA LEU A 397 0.29 -6.12 22.60
C LEU A 397 1.57 -6.56 21.89
N ILE A 398 2.57 -5.71 21.91
CA ILE A 398 3.94 -6.05 21.48
C ILE A 398 4.87 -5.79 22.64
N ALA A 399 5.79 -6.72 22.90
CA ALA A 399 6.81 -6.56 23.93
C ALA A 399 8.16 -7.04 23.42
N ASN A 400 9.21 -6.25 23.66
CA ASN A 400 10.56 -6.57 23.24
C ASN A 400 11.53 -6.40 24.41
N ALA A 401 12.53 -7.30 24.45
CA ALA A 401 13.66 -7.21 25.35
C ALA A 401 14.95 -7.34 24.55
N HIS A 402 15.85 -6.39 24.71
CA HIS A 402 17.14 -6.36 24.02
C HIS A 402 18.26 -6.33 25.05
N ARG A 403 19.11 -7.35 25.02
CA ARG A 403 20.37 -7.43 25.83
C ARG A 403 21.55 -7.17 24.92
N GLN A 404 22.15 -6.02 25.05
CA GLN A 404 23.34 -5.62 24.29
C GLN A 404 24.61 -5.91 25.10
N GLY A 405 25.27 -7.00 24.79
CA GLY A 405 26.55 -7.34 25.40
C GLY A 405 27.70 -7.20 24.40
N GLU A 406 28.96 -7.21 24.89
CA GLU A 406 30.16 -7.03 24.06
C GLU A 406 30.29 -8.07 22.93
N LYS A 407 30.04 -9.35 23.25
CA LYS A 407 30.16 -10.47 22.32
C LYS A 407 28.82 -11.07 21.92
N LEU A 408 27.82 -10.94 22.77
CA LEU A 408 26.50 -11.56 22.58
C LEU A 408 25.40 -10.52 22.71
N ASP A 409 24.71 -10.25 21.58
CA ASP A 409 23.49 -9.46 21.49
C ASP A 409 22.30 -10.41 21.44
N LEU A 410 21.33 -10.25 22.35
CA LEU A 410 20.12 -11.07 22.43
C LEU A 410 18.90 -10.19 22.30
N ARG A 411 17.96 -10.58 21.43
CA ARG A 411 16.67 -9.94 21.29
C ARG A 411 15.56 -10.97 21.44
N PHE A 412 14.55 -10.58 22.19
CA PHE A 412 13.33 -11.35 22.42
C PHE A 412 12.15 -10.48 22.02
N GLY A 413 11.16 -11.04 21.38
CA GLY A 413 9.92 -10.35 21.07
C GLY A 413 8.72 -11.26 21.27
N LEU A 414 7.62 -10.65 21.70
CA LEU A 414 6.30 -11.25 21.78
C LEU A 414 5.32 -10.31 21.12
N SER A 415 4.40 -10.86 20.33
CA SER A 415 3.27 -10.15 19.72
C SER A 415 2.00 -10.95 19.94
N ALA A 416 0.95 -10.27 20.29
CA ALA A 416 -0.40 -10.84 20.41
C ALA A 416 -1.38 -9.86 19.80
N GLN A 417 -2.21 -10.31 18.85
CA GLN A 417 -3.19 -9.50 18.16
C GLN A 417 -4.50 -10.26 18.01
N ASN A 418 -5.62 -9.55 18.19
CA ASN A 418 -6.95 -10.06 17.89
C ASN A 418 -7.69 -9.02 17.03
N PHE A 419 -8.28 -9.50 15.96
CA PHE A 419 -9.09 -8.74 15.01
C PHE A 419 -10.52 -9.24 15.06
N ASN A 420 -11.48 -8.31 14.95
CA ASN A 420 -12.90 -8.59 14.75
C ASN A 420 -13.39 -7.69 13.62
N GLY A 421 -13.96 -8.27 12.58
CA GLY A 421 -14.51 -7.58 11.43
C GLY A 421 -15.94 -7.98 11.14
N TRP A 422 -16.79 -7.02 10.80
CA TRP A 422 -18.13 -7.21 10.28
C TRP A 422 -18.18 -6.70 8.84
N HIS A 423 -18.44 -7.60 7.89
CA HIS A 423 -18.60 -7.32 6.48
C HIS A 423 -20.08 -7.30 6.12
N TYR A 424 -20.50 -6.36 5.31
CA TYR A 424 -21.89 -6.22 4.91
C TYR A 424 -22.05 -5.64 3.50
N GLY A 425 -23.20 -5.94 2.88
CA GLY A 425 -23.59 -5.38 1.60
C GLY A 425 -25.03 -4.87 1.60
N TYR A 426 -25.21 -3.61 1.20
CA TYR A 426 -26.52 -2.99 1.04
C TYR A 426 -26.80 -2.61 -0.41
N LEU A 427 -28.07 -2.82 -0.86
CA LEU A 427 -28.61 -2.09 -2.00
C LEU A 427 -29.28 -0.81 -1.46
N THR A 428 -28.71 0.34 -1.81
CA THR A 428 -29.20 1.66 -1.37
C THR A 428 -30.11 2.31 -2.39
N TYR A 429 -30.11 1.78 -3.63
CA TYR A 429 -30.99 2.19 -4.72
C TYR A 429 -31.36 0.98 -5.57
N ILE A 430 -32.63 0.87 -5.90
CA ILE A 430 -33.21 -0.08 -6.86
C ILE A 430 -34.12 0.73 -7.77
N LYS A 431 -33.79 0.82 -9.05
CA LYS A 431 -34.53 1.63 -10.04
C LYS A 431 -35.95 1.13 -10.27
N ASP A 432 -36.13 -0.20 -10.31
CA ASP A 432 -37.46 -0.79 -10.47
C ASP A 432 -38.28 -0.65 -9.20
N ALA A 433 -39.26 0.25 -9.24
CA ALA A 433 -40.13 0.55 -8.11
C ALA A 433 -41.05 -0.63 -7.73
N ALA A 434 -41.45 -1.47 -8.70
CA ALA A 434 -42.29 -2.64 -8.43
C ALA A 434 -41.50 -3.72 -7.71
N LEU A 435 -40.26 -3.99 -8.13
CA LEU A 435 -39.32 -4.85 -7.43
C LEU A 435 -39.08 -4.35 -5.99
N LEU A 436 -38.78 -3.05 -5.80
CA LEU A 436 -38.56 -2.48 -4.47
C LEU A 436 -39.79 -2.65 -3.57
N ALA A 437 -41.00 -2.40 -4.08
CA ALA A 437 -42.24 -2.61 -3.33
C ALA A 437 -42.45 -4.08 -2.97
N HIS A 438 -42.17 -5.00 -3.89
CA HIS A 438 -42.22 -6.43 -3.65
C HIS A 438 -41.25 -6.86 -2.54
N LEU A 439 -40.00 -6.42 -2.58
CA LEU A 439 -38.99 -6.73 -1.55
C LEU A 439 -39.37 -6.18 -0.18
N LYS A 440 -39.88 -4.95 -0.11
CA LYS A 440 -40.39 -4.37 1.17
C LYS A 440 -41.56 -5.19 1.76
N GLN A 441 -42.30 -5.89 0.92
CA GLN A 441 -43.42 -6.73 1.36
C GLN A 441 -42.99 -8.16 1.75
N THR A 442 -42.08 -8.76 0.99
CA THR A 442 -41.74 -10.18 1.11
C THR A 442 -40.46 -10.45 1.93
N ALA A 443 -39.57 -9.44 2.07
CA ALA A 443 -38.27 -9.53 2.75
C ALA A 443 -38.02 -8.30 3.63
N SER A 444 -39.04 -7.85 4.36
CA SER A 444 -38.98 -6.65 5.20
C SER A 444 -37.93 -6.74 6.32
N ASP A 445 -37.63 -7.94 6.77
CA ASP A 445 -36.60 -8.25 7.77
C ASP A 445 -35.17 -7.98 7.27
N LYS A 446 -34.97 -7.94 5.96
CA LYS A 446 -33.68 -7.58 5.33
C LYS A 446 -33.47 -6.07 5.16
N PHE A 447 -34.45 -5.24 5.49
CA PHE A 447 -34.30 -3.80 5.37
C PHE A 447 -33.78 -3.16 6.66
N VAL A 448 -32.68 -2.42 6.52
CA VAL A 448 -32.15 -1.53 7.57
C VAL A 448 -32.41 -0.09 7.12
N GLY A 449 -33.46 0.52 7.65
CA GLY A 449 -34.02 1.74 7.09
C GLY A 449 -34.57 1.51 5.67
N ASP A 450 -34.08 2.25 4.70
CA ASP A 450 -34.42 2.08 3.28
C ASP A 450 -33.47 1.18 2.49
N ASN A 451 -32.41 0.66 3.13
CA ASN A 451 -31.36 -0.13 2.48
C ASN A 451 -31.64 -1.63 2.62
N TYR A 452 -31.55 -2.37 1.52
CA TYR A 452 -31.75 -3.82 1.52
C TYR A 452 -30.41 -4.51 1.77
N LEU A 453 -30.30 -5.24 2.89
CA LEU A 453 -29.13 -6.05 3.26
C LEU A 453 -29.15 -7.36 2.47
N TYR A 454 -28.16 -7.56 1.57
CA TYR A 454 -28.10 -8.76 0.72
C TYR A 454 -27.04 -9.76 1.18
N TYR A 455 -26.08 -9.35 2.00
CA TYR A 455 -25.17 -10.25 2.73
C TYR A 455 -24.59 -9.59 3.96
N ASP A 456 -24.21 -10.42 4.94
CA ASP A 456 -23.36 -10.04 6.06
C ASP A 456 -22.59 -11.25 6.62
N SER A 457 -21.41 -10.97 7.19
CA SER A 457 -20.58 -11.99 7.85
C SER A 457 -19.65 -11.36 8.88
N ASP A 458 -19.39 -12.11 9.93
CA ASP A 458 -18.42 -11.78 10.97
C ASP A 458 -17.11 -12.54 10.75
N ALA A 459 -16.00 -11.90 11.09
CA ALA A 459 -14.68 -12.50 11.02
C ALA A 459 -13.89 -12.24 12.29
N VAL A 460 -13.13 -13.24 12.73
CA VAL A 460 -12.22 -13.12 13.88
C VAL A 460 -10.88 -13.72 13.50
N LYS A 461 -9.79 -12.95 13.70
CA LYS A 461 -8.42 -13.45 13.54
C LYS A 461 -7.62 -13.21 14.81
N THR A 462 -7.00 -14.28 15.31
CA THR A 462 -6.06 -14.24 16.42
C THR A 462 -4.68 -14.59 15.90
N ASP A 463 -3.70 -13.74 16.19
CA ASP A 463 -2.30 -13.92 15.81
C ASP A 463 -1.42 -13.80 17.07
N LEU A 464 -0.64 -14.82 17.34
CA LEU A 464 0.29 -14.86 18.45
C LEU A 464 1.67 -15.24 17.94
N SER A 465 2.68 -14.44 18.22
CA SER A 465 4.03 -14.79 17.84
C SER A 465 5.06 -14.52 18.93
N GLY A 466 6.17 -15.23 18.85
CA GLY A 466 7.32 -15.00 19.68
C GLY A 466 8.60 -15.33 18.95
N PHE A 467 9.65 -14.55 19.19
CA PHE A 467 10.95 -14.81 18.61
C PHE A 467 12.08 -14.64 19.59
N VAL A 468 13.19 -15.33 19.31
CA VAL A 468 14.48 -15.12 19.92
C VAL A 468 15.55 -14.99 18.84
N LYS A 469 16.34 -13.93 18.92
CA LYS A 469 17.48 -13.68 18.03
C LYS A 469 18.75 -13.52 18.85
N ALA A 470 19.77 -14.25 18.47
CA ALA A 470 21.10 -14.14 19.04
C ALA A 470 22.11 -13.73 17.96
N THR A 471 22.92 -12.72 18.23
CA THR A 471 24.06 -12.33 17.38
C THR A 471 25.32 -12.45 18.18
N TYR A 472 26.26 -13.27 17.72
CA TYR A 472 27.53 -13.54 18.41
C TYR A 472 28.72 -12.99 17.61
N THR A 473 29.54 -12.18 18.25
CA THR A 473 30.80 -11.68 17.68
C THR A 473 31.88 -12.73 17.86
N ILE A 474 32.30 -13.39 16.76
CA ILE A 474 33.29 -14.48 16.75
C ILE A 474 34.69 -13.89 16.94
N ALA A 475 35.14 -13.06 16.01
CA ALA A 475 36.44 -12.37 16.08
C ALA A 475 36.55 -11.34 14.95
N GLY A 476 37.33 -10.27 15.14
CA GLY A 476 37.85 -9.41 14.07
C GLY A 476 36.79 -8.83 13.12
N GLY A 477 35.56 -8.51 13.60
CA GLY A 477 34.46 -8.00 12.78
C GLY A 477 33.53 -9.08 12.19
N LEU A 478 33.85 -10.38 12.39
CA LEU A 478 33.00 -11.50 12.00
C LEU A 478 31.94 -11.77 13.07
N LYS A 479 30.67 -11.77 12.67
CA LYS A 479 29.51 -12.10 13.50
C LYS A 479 28.71 -13.23 12.87
N ALA A 480 28.10 -14.06 13.69
CA ALA A 480 27.08 -15.02 13.32
C ALA A 480 25.76 -14.66 14.00
N PHE A 481 24.64 -14.87 13.34
CA PHE A 481 23.34 -14.72 13.97
C PHE A 481 22.46 -15.95 13.73
N GLY A 482 21.57 -16.22 14.69
CA GLY A 482 20.46 -17.15 14.60
C GLY A 482 19.20 -16.46 15.10
N ASP A 483 18.07 -16.70 14.44
CA ASP A 483 16.79 -16.07 14.70
C ASP A 483 15.72 -17.15 14.56
N LEU A 484 14.95 -17.39 15.60
CA LEU A 484 13.89 -18.40 15.65
C LEU A 484 12.58 -17.70 15.98
N GLN A 485 11.58 -17.86 15.14
CA GLN A 485 10.23 -17.36 15.37
C GLN A 485 9.23 -18.51 15.34
N TYR A 486 8.29 -18.46 16.27
CA TYR A 486 7.07 -19.27 16.24
C TYR A 486 5.87 -18.34 16.12
N ARG A 487 4.91 -18.71 15.25
CA ARG A 487 3.68 -17.95 15.02
C ARG A 487 2.48 -18.89 14.99
N PHE A 488 1.46 -18.55 15.76
CA PHE A 488 0.16 -19.21 15.80
C PHE A 488 -0.89 -18.25 15.21
N VAL A 489 -1.65 -18.73 14.21
CA VAL A 489 -2.74 -17.95 13.61
C VAL A 489 -4.00 -18.79 13.63
N ARG A 490 -5.09 -18.19 14.11
CA ARG A 490 -6.43 -18.75 13.97
C ARG A 490 -7.32 -17.74 13.26
N TYR A 491 -8.00 -18.18 12.21
CA TYR A 491 -8.94 -17.39 11.43
C TYR A 491 -10.28 -18.10 11.34
N THR A 492 -11.33 -17.37 11.68
CA THR A 492 -12.72 -17.85 11.58
C THR A 492 -13.56 -16.78 10.92
N THR A 493 -14.45 -17.18 10.00
CA THR A 493 -15.51 -16.32 9.49
C THR A 493 -16.81 -17.11 9.36
N ASP A 494 -17.92 -16.51 9.78
CA ASP A 494 -19.27 -17.09 9.75
C ASP A 494 -20.25 -16.06 9.19
N GLY A 495 -21.32 -16.55 8.55
CA GLY A 495 -22.36 -15.72 7.96
C GLY A 495 -22.60 -16.08 6.49
N ILE A 496 -22.97 -15.10 5.70
CA ILE A 496 -23.25 -15.25 4.27
C ILE A 496 -22.42 -14.24 3.47
N ASN A 497 -22.00 -14.65 2.27
CA ASN A 497 -21.31 -13.73 1.36
C ASN A 497 -22.23 -13.29 0.21
N ASP A 498 -21.70 -12.49 -0.70
CA ASP A 498 -22.41 -11.94 -1.86
C ASP A 498 -22.43 -12.85 -3.09
N LYS A 499 -22.07 -14.14 -2.94
CA LYS A 499 -22.24 -15.15 -3.99
C LYS A 499 -23.54 -15.90 -3.78
N PHE A 500 -24.22 -16.19 -4.89
CA PHE A 500 -25.56 -16.74 -4.88
C PHE A 500 -25.62 -18.05 -5.68
N ILE A 501 -26.18 -19.06 -5.03
CA ILE A 501 -26.44 -20.38 -5.63
C ILE A 501 -27.89 -20.41 -6.10
N LYS A 502 -28.12 -20.70 -7.37
CA LYS A 502 -29.45 -20.86 -7.94
C LYS A 502 -30.05 -22.19 -7.51
N ASN A 503 -31.24 -22.13 -6.91
CA ASN A 503 -32.01 -23.27 -6.49
C ASN A 503 -32.82 -23.88 -7.65
N GLY A 504 -33.31 -25.11 -7.49
CA GLY A 504 -34.11 -25.78 -8.49
C GLY A 504 -35.49 -25.15 -8.78
N ASP A 505 -36.02 -24.35 -7.84
CA ASP A 505 -37.27 -23.58 -7.99
C ASP A 505 -37.06 -22.18 -8.62
N GLY A 506 -35.79 -21.87 -9.00
CA GLY A 506 -35.42 -20.57 -9.61
C GLY A 506 -35.12 -19.44 -8.62
N THR A 507 -35.22 -19.69 -7.32
CA THR A 507 -34.77 -18.78 -6.25
C THR A 507 -33.25 -18.84 -6.08
N TYR A 508 -32.69 -17.94 -5.25
CA TYR A 508 -31.28 -17.89 -4.96
C TYR A 508 -31.03 -17.95 -3.46
N THR A 509 -29.96 -18.65 -3.07
CA THR A 509 -29.49 -18.73 -1.68
C THR A 509 -28.06 -18.21 -1.64
N ASN A 510 -27.73 -17.35 -0.66
CA ASN A 510 -26.37 -16.91 -0.44
C ASN A 510 -25.46 -18.10 -0.12
N GLN A 511 -24.24 -18.06 -0.65
CA GLN A 511 -23.17 -18.94 -0.21
C GLN A 511 -22.91 -18.70 1.27
N ARG A 512 -22.93 -19.75 2.06
CA ARG A 512 -22.62 -19.71 3.48
C ARG A 512 -21.11 -19.72 3.70
N LEU A 513 -20.61 -18.86 4.59
CA LEU A 513 -19.25 -18.89 5.08
C LEU A 513 -19.20 -19.71 6.37
N ASP A 514 -18.30 -20.67 6.45
CA ASP A 514 -18.01 -21.47 7.64
C ASP A 514 -16.51 -21.81 7.59
N ILE A 515 -15.68 -20.78 7.74
CA ILE A 515 -14.22 -20.89 7.67
C ILE A 515 -13.69 -20.94 9.10
N ASN A 516 -12.93 -22.00 9.42
CA ASN A 516 -12.24 -22.16 10.69
C ASN A 516 -10.87 -22.79 10.45
N GLN A 517 -9.86 -21.95 10.37
CA GLN A 517 -8.50 -22.34 10.02
C GLN A 517 -7.54 -22.05 11.18
N THR A 518 -6.58 -22.94 11.38
CA THR A 518 -5.52 -22.77 12.38
C THR A 518 -4.18 -23.14 11.77
N TYR A 519 -3.21 -22.27 11.93
CA TYR A 519 -1.86 -22.42 11.40
C TYR A 519 -0.83 -22.30 12.53
N ASN A 520 0.23 -23.09 12.42
CA ASN A 520 1.37 -23.06 13.31
C ASN A 520 2.63 -22.99 12.43
N PHE A 521 3.37 -21.90 12.53
CA PHE A 521 4.52 -21.64 11.70
C PHE A 521 5.79 -21.57 12.55
N PHE A 522 6.84 -22.21 12.06
CA PHE A 522 8.17 -22.12 12.62
C PHE A 522 9.12 -21.56 11.57
N ASN A 523 9.72 -20.41 11.84
CA ASN A 523 10.47 -19.61 10.88
C ASN A 523 11.92 -19.42 11.37
N PRO A 524 12.83 -20.40 11.16
CA PRO A 524 14.23 -20.27 11.48
C PRO A 524 14.95 -19.40 10.44
N LYS A 525 15.92 -18.61 10.92
CA LYS A 525 16.78 -17.76 10.08
C LYS A 525 18.18 -17.75 10.65
N GLY A 526 19.18 -17.57 9.78
CA GLY A 526 20.57 -17.50 10.25
C GLY A 526 21.51 -16.96 9.18
N GLY A 527 22.69 -16.58 9.61
CA GLY A 527 23.70 -16.05 8.69
C GLY A 527 24.93 -15.51 9.36
N PHE A 528 25.78 -14.93 8.52
CA PHE A 528 27.06 -14.35 8.91
C PHE A 528 27.17 -12.93 8.37
N GLU A 529 27.89 -12.11 9.10
CA GLU A 529 28.26 -10.75 8.72
C GLU A 529 29.75 -10.57 9.00
N TYR A 530 30.47 -9.96 8.06
CA TYR A 530 31.85 -9.58 8.21
C TYR A 530 32.04 -8.10 7.89
N THR A 531 32.49 -7.32 8.88
CA THR A 531 32.75 -5.89 8.74
C THR A 531 34.26 -5.62 8.85
N PHE A 532 34.83 -4.93 7.86
CA PHE A 532 36.23 -4.54 7.85
C PHE A 532 36.41 -3.12 7.29
N GLY A 533 36.71 -2.17 8.14
CA GLY A 533 36.78 -0.77 7.78
C GLY A 533 35.44 -0.23 7.25
N ALA A 534 35.41 0.29 6.04
CA ALA A 534 34.21 0.79 5.36
C ALA A 534 33.40 -0.31 4.63
N HIS A 535 33.85 -1.54 4.68
CA HIS A 535 33.29 -2.66 3.93
C HIS A 535 32.50 -3.59 4.86
N LYS A 536 31.41 -4.11 4.37
CA LYS A 536 30.59 -5.11 5.03
C LYS A 536 30.13 -6.14 4.01
N ALA A 537 30.34 -7.42 4.29
CA ALA A 537 29.76 -8.53 3.55
C ALA A 537 28.82 -9.32 4.44
N PHE A 538 27.77 -9.91 3.89
CA PHE A 538 26.87 -10.78 4.62
C PHE A 538 26.35 -11.93 3.75
N ALA A 539 25.97 -13.01 4.40
CA ALA A 539 25.24 -14.12 3.80
C ALA A 539 24.17 -14.57 4.79
N SER A 540 22.95 -14.81 4.31
CA SER A 540 21.83 -15.26 5.15
C SER A 540 20.96 -16.26 4.44
N VAL A 541 20.28 -17.09 5.24
CA VAL A 541 19.17 -17.96 4.84
C VAL A 541 18.03 -17.75 5.82
N ALA A 542 16.80 -17.64 5.27
CA ALA A 542 15.62 -17.42 6.07
C ALA A 542 14.45 -18.24 5.53
N LEU A 543 13.75 -18.97 6.42
CA LEU A 543 12.49 -19.63 6.13
C LEU A 543 11.35 -18.77 6.67
N SER A 544 10.28 -18.61 5.90
CA SER A 544 9.06 -17.93 6.32
C SER A 544 7.84 -18.66 5.78
N HIS A 545 6.73 -18.59 6.55
CA HIS A 545 5.43 -19.12 6.18
C HIS A 545 4.37 -18.04 6.27
N ARG A 546 3.29 -18.21 5.50
CA ARG A 546 2.18 -17.29 5.48
C ARG A 546 0.86 -18.03 5.25
N GLU A 547 -0.17 -17.64 5.99
CA GLU A 547 -1.53 -18.14 5.84
C GLU A 547 -2.21 -17.49 4.62
N PRO A 548 -3.27 -18.12 4.04
CA PRO A 548 -4.12 -17.52 3.03
C PRO A 548 -4.84 -16.27 3.53
N GLU A 549 -5.18 -15.38 2.60
CA GLU A 549 -6.01 -14.19 2.82
C GLU A 549 -7.49 -14.57 2.81
N ARG A 550 -8.38 -13.66 3.29
CA ARG A 550 -9.83 -13.85 3.26
C ARG A 550 -10.34 -14.19 1.86
N ASN A 551 -9.97 -13.41 0.86
CA ASN A 551 -10.44 -13.58 -0.51
C ASN A 551 -10.01 -14.93 -1.15
N ASN A 552 -8.89 -15.53 -0.70
CA ASN A 552 -8.53 -16.88 -1.13
C ASN A 552 -9.57 -17.95 -0.75
N PHE A 553 -10.37 -17.70 0.27
CA PHE A 553 -11.47 -18.58 0.69
C PHE A 553 -12.81 -18.18 0.10
N THR A 554 -13.11 -16.87 0.09
CA THR A 554 -14.42 -16.35 -0.31
C THR A 554 -14.58 -16.23 -1.82
N ASP A 555 -13.48 -15.97 -2.54
CA ASP A 555 -13.44 -15.77 -3.99
C ASP A 555 -12.69 -16.86 -4.74
N ASN A 556 -12.58 -18.04 -4.15
CA ASN A 556 -11.78 -19.14 -4.68
C ASN A 556 -12.31 -19.73 -6.00
N GLY A 557 -13.58 -19.49 -6.34
CA GLY A 557 -14.20 -20.01 -7.57
C GLY A 557 -14.12 -21.53 -7.67
N SER A 558 -13.61 -22.03 -8.78
CA SER A 558 -13.36 -23.45 -9.06
C SER A 558 -11.97 -23.94 -8.65
N TYR A 559 -11.11 -23.07 -8.13
CA TYR A 559 -9.75 -23.42 -7.73
C TYR A 559 -9.72 -24.32 -6.46
N PRO A 560 -8.66 -25.09 -6.26
CA PRO A 560 -8.50 -25.92 -5.06
C PRO A 560 -8.51 -25.10 -3.78
N ALA A 561 -8.85 -25.75 -2.65
CA ALA A 561 -8.81 -25.10 -1.33
C ALA A 561 -7.43 -24.47 -1.05
N PRO A 562 -7.38 -23.22 -0.55
CA PRO A 562 -6.14 -22.50 -0.39
C PRO A 562 -5.22 -23.15 0.67
N LYS A 563 -3.92 -23.17 0.37
CA LYS A 563 -2.87 -23.70 1.24
C LYS A 563 -1.95 -22.57 1.70
N PRO A 564 -1.34 -22.67 2.89
CA PRO A 564 -0.32 -21.70 3.30
C PRO A 564 0.88 -21.74 2.37
N GLU A 565 1.48 -20.55 2.14
CA GLU A 565 2.72 -20.40 1.40
C GLU A 565 3.94 -20.64 2.29
N SER A 566 5.03 -21.11 1.69
CA SER A 566 6.35 -21.11 2.31
C SER A 566 7.42 -20.58 1.37
N LEU A 567 8.42 -19.92 1.93
CA LEU A 567 9.51 -19.26 1.22
C LEU A 567 10.83 -19.54 1.93
N VAL A 568 11.82 -20.02 1.16
CA VAL A 568 13.22 -20.01 1.59
C VAL A 568 13.95 -18.93 0.82
N ASP A 569 14.48 -17.96 1.54
CA ASP A 569 15.19 -16.79 1.00
C ASP A 569 16.69 -16.89 1.29
N TYR A 570 17.51 -16.90 0.24
CA TYR A 570 18.97 -16.89 0.31
C TYR A 570 19.47 -15.54 -0.16
N GLU A 571 20.26 -14.87 0.66
CA GLU A 571 20.85 -13.58 0.32
C GLU A 571 22.36 -13.56 0.50
N LEU A 572 23.05 -12.93 -0.45
CA LEU A 572 24.47 -12.58 -0.35
C LEU A 572 24.60 -11.09 -0.65
N GLY A 573 25.16 -10.34 0.28
CA GLY A 573 25.28 -8.91 0.12
C GLY A 573 26.65 -8.34 0.44
N TYR A 574 26.90 -7.19 -0.18
CA TYR A 574 28.11 -6.40 0.05
C TYR A 574 27.74 -4.91 0.12
N ASN A 575 28.21 -4.23 1.17
CA ASN A 575 28.01 -2.80 1.36
C ASN A 575 29.35 -2.08 1.53
N TYR A 576 29.47 -0.93 0.91
CA TYR A 576 30.59 -0.02 1.09
C TYR A 576 30.09 1.34 1.60
N ALA A 577 30.58 1.77 2.75
CA ALA A 577 30.18 3.02 3.40
C ALA A 577 31.35 3.99 3.55
N GLY A 578 31.81 4.52 2.41
CA GLY A 578 32.85 5.54 2.37
C GLY A 578 32.29 6.96 2.55
N ARG A 579 33.18 7.95 2.72
CA ARG A 579 32.77 9.36 2.91
C ARG A 579 32.10 9.97 1.68
N LYS A 580 32.48 9.59 0.47
CA LYS A 580 31.93 10.11 -0.78
C LYS A 580 31.02 9.13 -1.50
N LEU A 581 31.31 7.85 -1.41
CA LEU A 581 30.56 6.78 -2.03
C LEU A 581 29.94 5.89 -0.96
N GLN A 582 28.64 5.65 -1.07
CA GLN A 582 27.92 4.58 -0.41
C GLN A 582 27.38 3.67 -1.50
N MET A 583 27.55 2.37 -1.34
CA MET A 583 27.11 1.39 -2.33
C MET A 583 26.64 0.12 -1.62
N GLY A 584 25.55 -0.44 -2.09
CA GLY A 584 25.04 -1.74 -1.69
C GLY A 584 24.80 -2.63 -2.90
N LEU A 585 25.25 -3.87 -2.84
CA LEU A 585 25.01 -4.93 -3.82
C LEU A 585 24.40 -6.11 -3.10
N THR A 586 23.30 -6.65 -3.59
CA THR A 586 22.64 -7.84 -3.06
C THR A 586 22.33 -8.82 -4.19
N LEU A 587 22.70 -10.07 -3.98
CA LEU A 587 22.24 -11.20 -4.78
C LEU A 587 21.22 -11.95 -3.94
N TYR A 588 20.10 -12.36 -4.55
CA TYR A 588 19.07 -13.11 -3.84
C TYR A 588 18.53 -14.26 -4.69
N TYR A 589 18.09 -15.31 -3.99
CA TYR A 589 17.31 -16.42 -4.54
C TYR A 589 16.21 -16.78 -3.55
N MET A 590 14.95 -16.60 -3.97
CA MET A 590 13.75 -16.83 -3.19
C MET A 590 13.01 -18.04 -3.77
N ASP A 591 13.00 -19.17 -3.05
CA ASP A 591 12.36 -20.43 -3.45
C ASP A 591 11.00 -20.56 -2.76
N TYR A 592 9.93 -20.54 -3.55
CA TYR A 592 8.56 -20.56 -3.07
C TYR A 592 7.90 -21.93 -3.26
N HIS A 593 7.13 -22.33 -2.25
CA HIS A 593 6.24 -23.48 -2.32
C HIS A 593 4.81 -23.05 -1.98
N ASN A 594 3.86 -23.53 -2.77
CA ASN A 594 2.44 -23.14 -2.69
C ASN A 594 2.25 -21.61 -2.78
N GLN A 595 3.04 -20.93 -3.59
CA GLN A 595 2.88 -19.50 -3.76
C GLN A 595 1.50 -19.17 -4.35
N PHE A 596 0.82 -18.16 -3.80
CA PHE A 596 -0.32 -17.56 -4.48
C PHE A 596 0.17 -16.69 -5.63
N VAL A 597 -0.31 -16.98 -6.82
CA VAL A 597 -0.05 -16.20 -8.04
C VAL A 597 -1.35 -15.68 -8.62
N CYS A 598 -1.28 -14.52 -9.28
CA CYS A 598 -2.46 -13.96 -9.94
C CYS A 598 -2.96 -14.91 -11.03
N THR A 599 -4.29 -15.13 -11.07
CA THR A 599 -4.95 -15.89 -12.12
C THR A 599 -5.09 -15.10 -13.44
N GLY A 600 -4.93 -13.78 -13.37
CA GLY A 600 -5.30 -12.84 -14.43
C GLY A 600 -6.66 -12.20 -14.20
N GLU A 601 -7.52 -12.80 -13.39
CA GLU A 601 -8.87 -12.34 -13.10
C GLU A 601 -8.88 -11.33 -11.93
N LEU A 602 -9.91 -10.50 -11.89
CA LEU A 602 -10.21 -9.62 -10.78
C LEU A 602 -11.49 -10.04 -10.06
N SER A 603 -11.55 -9.76 -8.78
CA SER A 603 -12.78 -9.81 -8.02
C SER A 603 -13.75 -8.69 -8.47
N ASP A 604 -14.99 -8.73 -8.02
CA ASP A 604 -16.00 -7.69 -8.25
C ASP A 604 -15.61 -6.26 -7.81
N ILE A 605 -14.48 -6.12 -7.12
CA ILE A 605 -13.95 -4.86 -6.57
C ILE A 605 -12.51 -4.57 -7.04
N GLY A 606 -12.09 -5.23 -8.10
CA GLY A 606 -10.79 -4.98 -8.72
C GLY A 606 -9.59 -5.60 -8.02
N GLU A 607 -9.78 -6.46 -7.01
CA GLU A 607 -8.67 -7.20 -6.40
C GLU A 607 -8.25 -8.38 -7.29
N ALA A 608 -6.94 -8.58 -7.46
CA ALA A 608 -6.43 -9.69 -8.24
C ALA A 608 -6.74 -11.03 -7.57
N LEU A 609 -7.48 -11.89 -8.26
CA LEU A 609 -7.72 -13.25 -7.80
C LEU A 609 -6.43 -14.07 -7.89
N THR A 610 -6.21 -14.92 -6.89
CA THR A 610 -4.98 -15.71 -6.79
C THR A 610 -5.26 -17.17 -6.50
N THR A 611 -4.40 -18.05 -6.99
CA THR A 611 -4.41 -19.49 -6.69
C THR A 611 -3.02 -19.97 -6.31
N ASN A 612 -2.94 -21.07 -5.54
CA ASN A 612 -1.66 -21.67 -5.20
C ASN A 612 -1.05 -22.43 -6.39
N ILE A 613 0.25 -22.21 -6.60
CA ILE A 613 1.08 -23.02 -7.48
C ILE A 613 2.13 -23.79 -6.67
N ALA A 614 2.47 -24.99 -7.13
CA ALA A 614 3.33 -25.89 -6.39
C ALA A 614 4.74 -25.30 -6.17
N LYS A 615 5.34 -24.70 -7.21
CA LYS A 615 6.73 -24.25 -7.19
C LYS A 615 6.99 -23.03 -8.07
N SER A 616 7.68 -22.07 -7.52
CA SER A 616 8.17 -20.89 -8.24
C SER A 616 9.42 -20.34 -7.59
N TYR A 617 10.15 -19.49 -8.29
CA TYR A 617 11.30 -18.78 -7.72
C TYR A 617 11.41 -17.35 -8.23
N ARG A 618 12.08 -16.54 -7.42
CA ARG A 618 12.54 -15.19 -7.77
C ARG A 618 14.03 -15.09 -7.50
N THR A 619 14.81 -14.67 -8.48
CA THR A 619 16.24 -14.47 -8.30
C THR A 619 16.68 -13.19 -8.96
N GLY A 620 17.70 -12.54 -8.41
CA GLY A 620 18.15 -11.29 -8.98
C GLY A 620 19.36 -10.66 -8.31
N VAL A 621 19.71 -9.52 -8.88
CA VAL A 621 20.80 -8.65 -8.44
C VAL A 621 20.25 -7.26 -8.20
N GLU A 622 20.50 -6.70 -7.04
CA GLU A 622 20.13 -5.34 -6.67
C GLU A 622 21.38 -4.51 -6.39
N LEU A 623 21.43 -3.32 -6.94
CA LEU A 623 22.48 -2.33 -6.73
C LEU A 623 21.84 -1.01 -6.29
N ALA A 624 22.43 -0.38 -5.29
CA ALA A 624 22.16 1.02 -4.95
C ALA A 624 23.49 1.74 -4.73
N ALA A 625 23.62 2.96 -5.24
CA ALA A 625 24.83 3.75 -5.10
C ALA A 625 24.51 5.24 -4.95
N ASP A 626 25.12 5.87 -3.94
CA ASP A 626 25.06 7.30 -3.70
C ASP A 626 26.48 7.86 -3.71
N LEU A 627 26.75 8.83 -4.60
CA LEU A 627 28.05 9.45 -4.75
C LEU A 627 27.98 10.96 -4.52
N LYS A 628 28.64 11.46 -3.49
CA LYS A 628 28.90 12.90 -3.27
C LYS A 628 30.09 13.33 -4.13
N LEU A 629 29.80 13.67 -5.40
CA LEU A 629 30.84 13.97 -6.39
C LEU A 629 31.53 15.30 -6.06
N PHE A 630 30.74 16.34 -5.81
CA PHE A 630 31.20 17.65 -5.40
C PHE A 630 30.39 18.13 -4.18
N ARG A 631 30.79 19.24 -3.56
CA ARG A 631 30.04 19.83 -2.45
C ARG A 631 28.63 20.33 -2.82
N TRP A 632 28.35 20.42 -4.12
CA TRP A 632 27.11 20.94 -4.68
C TRP A 632 26.41 19.93 -5.61
N LEU A 633 26.97 18.71 -5.80
CA LEU A 633 26.44 17.68 -6.68
C LEU A 633 26.53 16.31 -6.03
N ASP A 634 25.37 15.72 -5.79
CA ASP A 634 25.22 14.31 -5.43
C ASP A 634 24.62 13.55 -6.60
N LEU A 635 25.11 12.34 -6.85
CA LEU A 635 24.58 11.40 -7.85
C LEU A 635 24.00 10.19 -7.11
N ASN A 636 22.89 9.66 -7.60
CA ASN A 636 22.33 8.40 -7.13
C ASN A 636 21.99 7.48 -8.30
N ALA A 637 22.09 6.18 -8.08
CA ALA A 637 21.69 5.16 -9.02
C ALA A 637 21.19 3.93 -8.27
N ASP A 638 20.14 3.30 -8.79
CA ASP A 638 19.64 2.04 -8.31
C ASP A 638 19.25 1.14 -9.49
N ALA A 639 19.42 -0.15 -9.31
CA ALA A 639 19.09 -1.15 -10.31
C ALA A 639 18.64 -2.44 -9.64
N ALA A 640 17.61 -3.06 -10.18
CA ALA A 640 17.21 -4.41 -9.88
C ALA A 640 17.05 -5.17 -11.21
N LEU A 641 17.82 -6.23 -11.37
CA LEU A 641 17.71 -7.16 -12.50
C LEU A 641 17.27 -8.50 -11.94
N SER A 642 16.20 -9.08 -12.47
CA SER A 642 15.59 -10.28 -11.90
C SER A 642 15.08 -11.25 -12.95
N SER A 643 15.00 -12.53 -12.56
CA SER A 643 14.29 -13.59 -13.25
C SER A 643 13.31 -14.22 -12.27
N ASN A 644 12.03 -14.17 -12.61
CA ASN A 644 10.92 -14.59 -11.76
C ASN A 644 10.12 -15.64 -12.55
N ARG A 645 10.08 -16.89 -12.08
CA ARG A 645 9.57 -18.02 -12.86
C ARG A 645 8.61 -18.89 -12.05
N ILE A 646 7.59 -19.40 -12.74
CA ILE A 646 6.76 -20.52 -12.30
C ILE A 646 7.29 -21.79 -12.97
N LEU A 647 7.27 -22.89 -12.23
CA LEU A 647 7.64 -24.22 -12.73
C LEU A 647 6.42 -25.12 -12.64
N ASP A 648 6.14 -25.88 -13.72
CA ASP A 648 5.07 -26.87 -13.79
C ASP A 648 3.68 -26.25 -13.47
N PHE A 649 3.22 -25.37 -14.39
CA PHE A 649 2.00 -24.59 -14.20
C PHE A 649 0.91 -24.99 -15.20
N ASP A 650 -0.26 -25.30 -14.68
CA ASP A 650 -1.47 -25.55 -15.46
C ASP A 650 -2.37 -24.32 -15.42
N GLU A 651 -2.57 -23.68 -16.56
CA GLU A 651 -3.53 -22.60 -16.75
C GLU A 651 -4.89 -23.19 -17.13
N VAL A 652 -5.95 -22.72 -16.48
CA VAL A 652 -7.34 -23.04 -16.83
C VAL A 652 -7.93 -21.87 -17.60
N VAL A 653 -8.30 -22.06 -18.86
CA VAL A 653 -8.82 -21.02 -19.77
C VAL A 653 -10.27 -21.33 -20.08
N GLU A 654 -11.14 -20.32 -20.05
CA GLU A 654 -12.53 -20.46 -20.49
C GLU A 654 -12.62 -20.81 -21.98
N ASP A 655 -13.50 -21.77 -22.33
CA ASP A 655 -13.88 -22.11 -23.68
C ASP A 655 -15.30 -21.60 -23.96
N TRP A 656 -15.44 -20.54 -24.76
CA TRP A 656 -16.75 -19.96 -25.06
C TRP A 656 -17.56 -20.75 -26.06
N ASP A 657 -16.94 -21.71 -26.76
CA ASP A 657 -17.67 -22.69 -27.56
C ASP A 657 -18.27 -23.81 -26.69
N ASN A 658 -17.75 -24.00 -25.47
CA ASN A 658 -18.18 -25.05 -24.57
C ASN A 658 -17.98 -24.64 -23.09
N GLU A 659 -18.83 -23.73 -22.61
CA GLU A 659 -18.76 -23.13 -21.28
C GLU A 659 -18.59 -24.13 -20.10
N ASP A 660 -19.08 -25.34 -20.25
CA ASP A 660 -18.98 -26.40 -19.22
C ASP A 660 -17.62 -27.14 -19.19
N LYS A 661 -16.71 -26.84 -20.13
CA LYS A 661 -15.43 -27.53 -20.29
C LYS A 661 -14.26 -26.58 -20.54
N PRO A 662 -13.74 -25.95 -19.50
CA PRO A 662 -12.55 -25.12 -19.65
C PRO A 662 -11.37 -25.95 -20.18
N ILE A 663 -10.49 -25.30 -20.92
CA ILE A 663 -9.28 -25.90 -21.51
C ILE A 663 -8.13 -25.72 -20.52
N THR A 664 -7.40 -26.80 -20.23
CA THR A 664 -6.19 -26.74 -19.41
C THR A 664 -4.97 -26.73 -20.32
N ILE A 665 -4.08 -25.72 -20.13
CA ILE A 665 -2.85 -25.55 -20.88
C ILE A 665 -1.67 -25.65 -19.92
N HIS A 666 -0.74 -26.56 -20.22
CA HIS A 666 0.42 -26.79 -19.39
C HIS A 666 1.63 -25.96 -19.83
N TYR A 667 2.35 -25.39 -18.85
CA TYR A 667 3.60 -24.65 -19.02
C TYR A 667 4.68 -25.24 -18.12
N ASP A 668 5.74 -25.80 -18.69
CA ASP A 668 6.89 -26.33 -17.93
C ASP A 668 7.61 -25.22 -17.13
N ASN A 669 7.69 -24.03 -17.71
CA ASN A 669 8.41 -22.89 -17.16
C ASN A 669 7.92 -21.59 -17.82
N SER A 670 7.35 -20.68 -17.03
CA SER A 670 6.82 -19.40 -17.53
C SER A 670 7.18 -18.23 -16.59
N ALA A 671 7.04 -17.00 -17.09
CA ALA A 671 7.29 -15.81 -16.30
C ALA A 671 6.15 -15.58 -15.30
N LEU A 672 6.50 -15.16 -14.08
CA LEU A 672 5.53 -14.66 -13.09
C LEU A 672 4.95 -13.33 -13.54
N ALA A 673 3.62 -13.22 -13.50
CA ALA A 673 2.92 -11.97 -13.77
C ALA A 673 3.41 -10.81 -12.87
N PHE A 674 3.31 -9.58 -13.36
CA PHE A 674 3.68 -8.34 -12.67
C PHE A 674 5.11 -8.32 -12.09
N SER A 675 6.03 -9.02 -12.75
CA SER A 675 7.41 -9.17 -12.30
C SER A 675 8.38 -8.75 -13.40
N PRO A 676 8.60 -7.43 -13.60
CA PRO A 676 9.51 -6.92 -14.63
C PRO A 676 10.93 -7.44 -14.38
N SER A 677 11.63 -7.76 -15.46
CA SER A 677 13.01 -8.27 -15.38
C SER A 677 14.05 -7.20 -15.04
N ALA A 678 13.71 -5.92 -15.26
CA ALA A 678 14.57 -4.79 -14.94
C ALA A 678 13.78 -3.61 -14.39
N ILE A 679 14.22 -3.08 -13.25
CA ILE A 679 13.78 -1.81 -12.68
C ILE A 679 15.06 -0.99 -12.44
N LEU A 680 15.19 0.15 -13.12
CA LEU A 680 16.37 0.99 -13.03
C LEU A 680 15.98 2.40 -12.60
N GLY A 681 16.77 2.99 -11.73
CA GLY A 681 16.60 4.36 -11.29
C GLY A 681 17.94 5.10 -11.27
N GLY A 682 17.89 6.39 -11.50
CA GLY A 682 19.09 7.20 -11.39
C GLY A 682 18.79 8.69 -11.45
N GLY A 683 19.67 9.47 -10.86
CA GLY A 683 19.46 10.89 -10.81
C GLY A 683 20.63 11.66 -10.21
N PHE A 684 20.38 12.95 -10.05
CA PHE A 684 21.33 13.83 -9.40
C PHE A 684 20.63 14.90 -8.57
N THR A 685 21.32 15.36 -7.55
CA THR A 685 20.90 16.51 -6.77
C THR A 685 21.93 17.62 -6.86
N LEU A 686 21.50 18.78 -7.37
CA LEU A 686 22.27 20.02 -7.27
C LEU A 686 21.83 20.81 -6.04
N HIS A 687 22.77 21.29 -5.25
CA HIS A 687 22.44 22.12 -4.09
C HIS A 687 23.51 23.21 -3.84
N LYS A 688 23.05 24.44 -3.63
CA LYS A 688 23.91 25.59 -3.32
C LYS A 688 23.15 26.61 -2.51
N GLY A 689 23.63 26.91 -1.30
CA GLY A 689 22.90 27.80 -0.38
C GLY A 689 21.52 27.21 -0.06
N GLY A 690 20.46 28.01 -0.22
CA GLY A 690 19.08 27.59 -0.05
C GLY A 690 18.47 26.84 -1.25
N ALA A 691 19.13 26.84 -2.41
CA ALA A 691 18.61 26.25 -3.65
C ALA A 691 18.93 24.76 -3.75
N ARG A 692 17.96 23.97 -4.21
CA ARG A 692 18.09 22.56 -4.49
C ARG A 692 17.29 22.18 -5.75
N LEU A 693 17.90 21.36 -6.60
CA LEU A 693 17.27 20.69 -7.71
C LEU A 693 17.57 19.20 -7.59
N ASN A 694 16.52 18.39 -7.63
CA ASN A 694 16.61 16.95 -7.71
C ASN A 694 16.02 16.50 -9.05
N TRP A 695 16.79 15.73 -9.81
CA TRP A 695 16.39 15.07 -11.06
C TRP A 695 16.42 13.57 -10.84
N ARG A 696 15.36 12.87 -11.19
CA ARG A 696 15.29 11.41 -11.14
C ARG A 696 14.63 10.87 -12.39
N THR A 697 15.27 9.86 -13.00
CA THR A 697 14.73 9.07 -14.10
C THR A 697 14.58 7.62 -13.63
N SER A 698 13.46 7.00 -13.95
CA SER A 698 13.16 5.59 -13.65
C SER A 698 12.78 4.88 -14.95
N TYR A 699 13.22 3.63 -15.11
CA TYR A 699 12.86 2.72 -16.19
C TYR A 699 12.33 1.42 -15.61
N VAL A 700 11.23 0.92 -16.18
CA VAL A 700 10.64 -0.38 -15.87
C VAL A 700 10.50 -1.15 -17.18
N SER A 701 11.04 -2.37 -17.22
CA SER A 701 10.91 -3.25 -18.39
C SER A 701 9.48 -3.79 -18.53
N ARG A 702 9.20 -4.45 -19.65
CA ARG A 702 7.92 -5.13 -19.93
C ARG A 702 7.43 -5.93 -18.72
N GLN A 703 6.12 -5.93 -18.48
CA GLN A 703 5.44 -6.70 -17.43
C GLN A 703 4.35 -7.56 -18.08
N TYR A 704 4.39 -8.87 -17.87
CA TYR A 704 3.29 -9.75 -18.25
C TYR A 704 2.12 -9.59 -17.26
N LEU A 705 0.89 -9.60 -17.75
CA LEU A 705 -0.31 -9.44 -16.95
C LEU A 705 -0.84 -10.78 -16.43
N ASP A 706 -0.48 -11.88 -17.08
CA ASP A 706 -0.73 -13.25 -16.66
C ASP A 706 0.57 -14.08 -16.61
N ASN A 707 0.45 -15.33 -16.20
CA ASN A 707 1.60 -16.23 -16.03
C ASN A 707 1.95 -17.04 -17.31
N THR A 708 1.53 -16.58 -18.50
CA THR A 708 1.72 -17.32 -19.75
C THR A 708 2.90 -16.82 -20.58
N GLU A 709 3.54 -15.70 -20.15
CA GLU A 709 4.64 -15.05 -20.88
C GLU A 709 4.22 -14.55 -22.29
N CYS A 710 2.94 -14.25 -22.48
CA CYS A 710 2.42 -13.77 -23.76
C CYS A 710 2.63 -12.26 -23.93
N GLU A 711 3.28 -11.85 -25.02
CA GLU A 711 3.54 -10.42 -25.30
C GLU A 711 2.26 -9.60 -25.52
N GLN A 712 1.21 -10.19 -26.10
CA GLN A 712 -0.06 -9.50 -26.32
C GLN A 712 -0.80 -9.23 -25.00
N ARG A 713 -0.52 -9.99 -23.96
CA ARG A 713 -1.05 -9.87 -22.61
C ARG A 713 0.00 -9.27 -21.64
N SER A 714 0.63 -8.19 -22.08
CA SER A 714 1.69 -7.53 -21.34
C SER A 714 1.58 -6.01 -21.43
N LEU A 715 2.22 -5.33 -20.48
CA LEU A 715 2.46 -3.89 -20.53
C LEU A 715 3.86 -3.64 -21.12
N PRO A 716 4.01 -2.71 -22.08
CA PRO A 716 5.30 -2.32 -22.61
C PRO A 716 6.20 -1.70 -21.51
N GLU A 717 7.51 -1.66 -21.80
CA GLU A 717 8.44 -0.90 -20.97
C GLU A 717 8.13 0.60 -21.00
N TYR A 718 8.51 1.28 -19.92
CA TYR A 718 8.36 2.73 -19.82
C TYR A 718 9.50 3.41 -19.10
N THR A 719 9.67 4.69 -19.39
CA THR A 719 10.60 5.59 -18.71
C THR A 719 9.85 6.81 -18.21
N ARG A 720 10.12 7.18 -16.95
CA ARG A 720 9.55 8.39 -16.33
C ARG A 720 10.68 9.25 -15.76
N THR A 721 10.56 10.55 -15.91
CA THR A 721 11.50 11.52 -15.32
C THR A 721 10.73 12.55 -14.51
N ASP A 722 11.16 12.73 -13.26
CA ASP A 722 10.61 13.70 -12.32
C ASP A 722 11.69 14.71 -11.91
N VAL A 723 11.28 15.96 -11.68
CA VAL A 723 12.18 17.06 -11.26
C VAL A 723 11.56 17.79 -10.07
N ASN A 724 12.33 17.92 -9.00
CA ASN A 724 11.93 18.68 -7.83
C ASN A 724 12.87 19.86 -7.61
N LEU A 725 12.29 21.06 -7.52
CA LEU A 725 12.98 22.30 -7.26
C LEU A 725 12.58 22.83 -5.88
N SER A 726 13.52 23.36 -5.13
CA SER A 726 13.20 24.06 -3.89
C SER A 726 14.18 25.17 -3.57
N TYR A 727 13.69 26.18 -2.89
CA TYR A 727 14.50 27.28 -2.37
C TYR A 727 14.09 27.63 -0.94
N THR A 728 15.03 27.50 -0.01
CA THR A 728 14.82 27.79 1.41
C THR A 728 15.39 29.16 1.75
N ILE A 729 14.54 30.03 2.25
CA ILE A 729 14.86 31.37 2.74
C ILE A 729 14.91 31.28 4.27
N THR A 730 16.00 31.80 4.87
CA THR A 730 16.13 31.94 6.34
C THR A 730 16.02 33.42 6.71
N PRO A 731 14.84 33.90 7.07
CA PRO A 731 14.65 35.29 7.42
C PRO A 731 15.40 35.64 8.73
N LYS A 732 15.85 36.88 8.86
CA LYS A 732 16.37 37.41 10.14
C LYS A 732 15.21 37.79 11.07
N SER A 733 14.33 36.83 11.35
CA SER A 733 13.12 37.00 12.17
C SER A 733 13.16 36.11 13.39
N ARG A 734 12.68 36.59 14.55
CA ARG A 734 12.49 35.76 15.75
C ARG A 734 11.27 34.82 15.63
N TRP A 735 10.34 35.16 14.71
CA TRP A 735 9.06 34.48 14.57
C TRP A 735 9.02 33.45 13.46
N CYS A 736 9.96 33.50 12.52
CA CYS A 736 9.99 32.57 11.37
C CYS A 736 11.41 32.05 11.20
N ARG A 737 11.54 30.75 11.38
CA ARG A 737 12.83 30.04 11.23
C ARG A 737 13.23 29.94 9.77
N ASP A 738 12.36 29.45 8.92
CA ASP A 738 12.58 29.33 7.48
C ASP A 738 11.28 29.27 6.67
N ILE A 739 11.39 29.66 5.40
CA ILE A 739 10.35 29.54 4.38
C ILE A 739 10.94 28.74 3.22
N THR A 740 10.35 27.62 2.88
CA THR A 740 10.74 26.82 1.72
C THR A 740 9.67 26.93 0.64
N LEU A 741 10.07 27.40 -0.53
CA LEU A 741 9.27 27.37 -1.75
C LEU A 741 9.70 26.15 -2.57
N GLY A 742 8.76 25.42 -3.14
CA GLY A 742 9.04 24.24 -3.94
C GLY A 742 8.17 24.14 -5.18
N LEU A 743 8.67 23.40 -6.18
CA LEU A 743 7.97 23.04 -7.40
C LEU A 743 8.31 21.59 -7.73
N ASN A 744 7.29 20.74 -7.74
CA ASN A 744 7.40 19.33 -8.12
C ASN A 744 6.85 19.19 -9.55
N LEU A 745 7.68 18.69 -10.46
CA LEU A 745 7.34 18.42 -11.86
C LEU A 745 7.43 16.91 -12.06
N GLY A 746 6.30 16.28 -12.29
CA GLY A 746 6.21 14.85 -12.55
C GLY A 746 6.10 14.57 -14.05
N ASN A 747 6.73 13.47 -14.50
CA ASN A 747 6.68 13.00 -15.87
C ASN A 747 6.95 14.13 -16.89
N ILE A 748 8.11 14.79 -16.75
CA ILE A 748 8.44 16.00 -17.52
C ILE A 748 8.46 15.81 -19.04
N PHE A 749 8.61 14.58 -19.51
CA PHE A 749 8.58 14.22 -20.93
C PHE A 749 7.20 13.81 -21.42
N ASN A 750 6.18 13.89 -20.55
CA ASN A 750 4.78 13.55 -20.84
C ASN A 750 4.60 12.16 -21.46
N ALA A 751 5.32 11.16 -20.96
CA ALA A 751 5.20 9.79 -21.43
C ALA A 751 3.81 9.23 -21.10
N HIS A 752 3.18 8.55 -22.07
CA HIS A 752 1.88 7.89 -21.89
C HIS A 752 2.12 6.39 -21.71
N TYR A 753 1.85 5.88 -20.53
CA TYR A 753 2.05 4.48 -20.18
C TYR A 753 1.08 4.01 -19.11
N ALA A 754 0.83 2.71 -19.06
CA ALA A 754 0.17 2.06 -17.94
C ALA A 754 1.23 1.43 -17.02
N ALA A 755 1.16 1.73 -15.72
CA ALA A 755 2.10 1.20 -14.73
C ALA A 755 1.71 -0.19 -14.23
N SER A 756 0.43 -0.56 -14.35
CA SER A 756 -0.14 -1.87 -14.04
C SER A 756 -1.37 -2.10 -14.91
N GLY A 757 -2.03 -3.24 -14.77
CA GLY A 757 -3.24 -3.59 -15.49
C GLY A 757 -3.79 -4.94 -15.02
N TRP A 758 -4.86 -5.38 -15.64
CA TRP A 758 -5.39 -6.74 -15.54
C TRP A 758 -5.69 -7.26 -16.93
N VAL A 759 -5.84 -8.58 -17.08
CA VAL A 759 -6.19 -9.21 -18.34
C VAL A 759 -7.23 -10.31 -18.11
N TYR A 760 -8.22 -10.32 -18.99
CA TYR A 760 -9.11 -11.45 -19.18
C TYR A 760 -8.86 -12.03 -20.57
N SER A 761 -8.83 -13.35 -20.70
CA SER A 761 -8.71 -14.02 -21.99
C SER A 761 -9.55 -15.29 -22.04
N ALA A 762 -10.09 -15.59 -23.22
CA ALA A 762 -10.88 -16.80 -23.49
C ALA A 762 -10.52 -17.37 -24.86
N ILE A 763 -10.71 -18.69 -25.00
CA ILE A 763 -10.67 -19.37 -26.30
C ILE A 763 -12.08 -19.38 -26.87
N TYR A 764 -12.22 -19.03 -28.17
CA TYR A 764 -13.48 -18.96 -28.90
C TYR A 764 -13.20 -19.34 -30.37
N GLU A 765 -12.92 -20.63 -30.62
CA GLU A 765 -12.45 -21.14 -31.93
C GLU A 765 -13.43 -20.87 -33.05
N SER A 766 -14.76 -21.02 -32.80
CA SER A 766 -15.79 -20.73 -33.79
C SER A 766 -15.79 -19.28 -34.29
N ALA A 767 -15.24 -18.33 -33.50
CA ALA A 767 -15.02 -16.91 -33.86
C ALA A 767 -13.58 -16.64 -34.32
N GLY A 768 -12.68 -17.62 -34.35
CA GLY A 768 -11.29 -17.47 -34.81
C GLY A 768 -10.29 -17.22 -33.68
N HIS A 769 -10.73 -17.29 -32.42
CA HIS A 769 -9.86 -17.09 -31.25
C HIS A 769 -9.34 -18.41 -30.70
N THR A 770 -8.21 -18.87 -31.26
CA THR A 770 -7.48 -20.06 -30.82
C THR A 770 -6.60 -19.74 -29.60
N ASN A 771 -5.91 -20.75 -29.07
CA ASN A 771 -4.95 -20.55 -27.98
C ASN A 771 -3.86 -19.49 -28.30
N ASP A 772 -3.40 -19.43 -29.56
CA ASP A 772 -2.36 -18.46 -29.96
C ASP A 772 -2.90 -17.05 -30.18
N ASN A 773 -4.20 -16.91 -30.40
CA ASN A 773 -4.88 -15.63 -30.65
C ASN A 773 -6.20 -15.56 -29.88
N ARG A 774 -6.11 -15.61 -28.57
CA ARG A 774 -7.28 -15.60 -27.69
C ARG A 774 -8.05 -14.29 -27.80
N TYR A 775 -9.36 -14.36 -27.55
CA TYR A 775 -10.08 -13.16 -27.12
C TYR A 775 -9.33 -12.55 -25.93
N THR A 776 -9.07 -11.28 -25.97
CA THR A 776 -8.30 -10.60 -24.92
C THR A 776 -8.92 -9.25 -24.60
N GLN A 777 -9.16 -9.01 -23.33
CA GLN A 777 -9.59 -7.73 -22.77
C GLN A 777 -8.58 -7.30 -21.71
N ILE A 778 -8.13 -6.05 -21.75
CA ILE A 778 -7.14 -5.53 -20.81
C ILE A 778 -7.69 -4.25 -20.19
N GLY A 779 -7.61 -4.16 -18.86
CA GLY A 779 -7.78 -2.90 -18.14
C GLY A 779 -6.41 -2.33 -17.79
N TYR A 780 -6.14 -1.12 -18.26
CA TYR A 780 -4.87 -0.42 -18.07
C TYR A 780 -4.97 0.55 -16.90
N PHE A 781 -4.01 0.53 -15.96
CA PHE A 781 -3.86 1.54 -14.91
C PHE A 781 -2.79 2.56 -15.33
N PRO A 782 -3.20 3.66 -16.00
CA PRO A 782 -2.27 4.61 -16.55
C PRO A 782 -1.70 5.53 -15.47
N ALA A 783 -0.46 5.96 -15.67
CA ALA A 783 0.09 7.09 -14.93
C ALA A 783 -0.28 8.41 -15.61
N ALA A 784 -0.47 9.46 -14.81
CA ALA A 784 -0.69 10.79 -15.34
C ALA A 784 0.50 11.23 -16.22
N GLY A 785 0.19 11.93 -17.31
CA GLY A 785 1.19 12.62 -18.11
C GLY A 785 1.91 13.71 -17.31
N PHE A 786 2.34 14.78 -17.94
CA PHE A 786 3.01 15.89 -17.26
C PHE A 786 2.16 16.47 -16.13
N THR A 787 2.76 16.59 -14.94
CA THR A 787 2.15 17.23 -13.76
C THR A 787 3.07 18.28 -13.16
N ALA A 788 2.49 19.33 -12.58
CA ALA A 788 3.20 20.37 -11.85
C ALA A 788 2.47 20.69 -10.54
N LEU A 789 3.21 20.81 -9.44
CA LEU A 789 2.68 21.17 -8.11
C LEU A 789 3.62 22.16 -7.43
N GLY A 790 3.14 23.39 -7.20
CA GLY A 790 3.81 24.40 -6.39
C GLY A 790 3.53 24.17 -4.92
N ASN A 791 4.52 24.40 -4.04
CA ASN A 791 4.34 24.26 -2.60
C ASN A 791 5.09 25.33 -1.80
N VAL A 792 4.59 25.59 -0.59
CA VAL A 792 5.22 26.46 0.40
C VAL A 792 5.14 25.82 1.78
N THR A 793 6.26 25.82 2.49
CA THR A 793 6.37 25.40 3.90
C THR A 793 6.94 26.54 4.70
N ILE A 794 6.28 26.89 5.80
CA ILE A 794 6.75 27.94 6.74
C ILE A 794 6.97 27.28 8.11
N ARG A 795 8.16 27.47 8.69
CA ARG A 795 8.51 26.97 10.02
C ARG A 795 8.78 28.14 10.98
N PHE A 796 8.26 27.95 12.18
CA PHE A 796 8.35 28.90 13.28
C PHE A 796 9.19 28.38 14.43
#